data_95574ea227998fa157b6c243a2d8f304
#
_entry.id   95574ea227998fa157b6c243a2d8f304
#
_cell.length_a   1.000
_cell.length_b   1.000
_cell.length_c   1.000
_cell.angle_alpha   90.00
_cell.angle_beta   90.00
_cell.angle_gamma   90.00
#
_symmetry.space_group_name_H-M   'P 1'
#
loop_
_entity.id
_entity.type
_entity.pdbx_description
1 polymer ?
#
loop_
_entity_poly.entity_id
_entity_poly.type
_entity_poly.pdbx_seq_one_letter_code
_entity_poly.pdbx_strand_id
1 'polypeptide(L)'
;MAAETQLTPMMTQYRRIKGELPKDALLLFRLGDFYEMFFEDAQSGAQILNLALTARNGVPMCGLPHHAANAYISRLLKAGRKVAICDQLEDARPGKLVKREVTQILSPGTHFDERMLVAERNNFLAAIYPSGKTFGLALVDLTTGDFTTTELENDSALSTELERLRPAEIIYPGEAAALRDLLRDSFKILNGYDDWTFAPETALFTVREHFKVASLDGFGLKDRAAAIGAAGAVLHYLTQHLRRDVKHLTRLSFYRRNDYLALDYTTLRHLEILEPLHHDALRNASLYGAVNRTATPMGARMLRNWLSQPLAAVEPIRRRQEAVQTFIENTSGLDSFRAQLAQVRDLERTIGRLSAGSGNARDLVALRMALEQIPTVKGILSTLVAADARRLTSPENSQSLLTSAAADELKDALQRVPALLNNLESQLTEMPDLVELVLRAIVDDPPLALKEGGMIRDGFDAALDELHAATRGGKDWIAKLQADEITRTGISSLKVRFNSVFGYYIEVTKSNLDKVPQHYIRKQTVANGERYITPELKEMEGKILGAEERSVKLEYELFQHVREEVLGQMPKIQQTAVALAQLDVLAAFAETARLHNYCRPLVADEGGLQIRDGRHPVLEQCLQDERFVPNDTGLASSTGGAPSTASARIGSDPKHAETVLGAPPQIALITGPNMAGKSTYIRQVALITLLAHTGSFVPATEAHIDLVDRIFTRIGASDDLSRGQSTFMVEMTETANILNNATPRSLIVLDEIGRGTSTFDGLSLAWSIVEHLHNQVGAKTLFATHYHELTELALRQPRLKNFNVAVREWRDQIVFLRKIVEGGTDKSYGIHVARLAGVPKEVLERAKEILVNLEESELTPEGTVRQSPRRQQDREKLKQLAPPPQMDLFGS
;
A
#
# COMPACT_ATOMS: atom_id res chain seq x y z
N MET A 1 -14.51 -33.56 -43.28
CA MET A 1 -13.47 -34.24 -42.47
C MET A 1 -12.23 -33.36 -42.56
N ALA A 2 -11.94 -32.61 -41.49
CA ALA A 2 -10.68 -31.84 -41.41
C ALA A 2 -9.55 -32.88 -41.19
N ALA A 3 -8.52 -32.85 -42.04
CA ALA A 3 -7.35 -33.68 -41.90
C ALA A 3 -6.75 -33.49 -40.49
N GLU A 4 -6.65 -34.55 -39.70
CA GLU A 4 -5.89 -34.54 -38.45
C GLU A 4 -4.45 -34.18 -38.80
N THR A 5 -4.06 -32.95 -38.50
CA THR A 5 -2.70 -32.47 -38.67
C THR A 5 -1.84 -33.26 -37.67
N GLN A 6 -1.01 -34.19 -38.15
CA GLN A 6 -0.06 -34.91 -37.30
C GLN A 6 0.82 -33.92 -36.57
N LEU A 7 0.65 -33.84 -35.24
CA LEU A 7 1.42 -32.94 -34.40
C LEU A 7 2.89 -33.38 -34.36
N THR A 8 3.79 -32.41 -34.46
CA THR A 8 5.22 -32.72 -34.26
C THR A 8 5.48 -33.15 -32.81
N PRO A 9 6.57 -33.94 -32.53
CA PRO A 9 6.90 -34.35 -31.16
C PRO A 9 6.97 -33.20 -30.16
N MET A 10 7.45 -32.02 -30.59
CA MET A 10 7.48 -30.78 -29.77
C MET A 10 6.08 -30.26 -29.46
N MET A 11 5.17 -30.22 -30.41
CA MET A 11 3.80 -29.77 -30.18
C MET A 11 3.02 -30.77 -29.31
N THR A 12 3.32 -32.07 -29.40
CA THR A 12 2.79 -33.08 -28.49
C THR A 12 3.29 -32.83 -27.04
N GLN A 13 4.57 -32.51 -26.89
CA GLN A 13 5.13 -32.10 -25.60
C GLN A 13 4.43 -30.83 -25.04
N TYR A 14 4.21 -29.80 -25.88
CA TYR A 14 3.49 -28.59 -25.51
C TYR A 14 2.08 -28.91 -24.99
N ARG A 15 1.29 -29.68 -25.76
CA ARG A 15 -0.09 -30.06 -25.38
C ARG A 15 -0.13 -30.86 -24.08
N ARG A 16 0.80 -31.78 -23.87
CA ARG A 16 0.89 -32.55 -22.64
C ARG A 16 1.12 -31.63 -21.45
N ILE A 17 2.15 -30.75 -21.53
CA ILE A 17 2.47 -29.79 -20.45
C ILE A 17 1.30 -28.84 -20.22
N LYS A 18 0.69 -28.33 -21.29
CA LYS A 18 -0.50 -27.44 -21.19
C LYS A 18 -1.68 -28.13 -20.51
N GLY A 19 -1.90 -29.41 -20.75
CA GLY A 19 -2.96 -30.20 -20.11
C GLY A 19 -2.79 -30.37 -18.60
N GLU A 20 -1.57 -30.23 -18.09
CA GLU A 20 -1.24 -30.29 -16.65
C GLU A 20 -1.36 -28.92 -15.95
N LEU A 21 -1.61 -27.84 -16.71
CA LEU A 21 -1.68 -26.48 -16.20
C LEU A 21 -3.11 -26.02 -15.93
N PRO A 22 -3.29 -25.01 -15.08
CA PRO A 22 -4.57 -24.31 -14.96
C PRO A 22 -5.07 -23.84 -16.33
N LYS A 23 -6.39 -23.95 -16.55
CA LYS A 23 -7.00 -23.60 -17.86
C LYS A 23 -6.76 -22.12 -18.26
N ASP A 24 -6.65 -21.24 -17.29
CA ASP A 24 -6.43 -19.79 -17.44
C ASP A 24 -4.94 -19.39 -17.55
N ALA A 25 -4.01 -20.34 -17.39
CA ALA A 25 -2.57 -20.09 -17.49
C ALA A 25 -2.08 -20.15 -18.93
N LEU A 26 -1.43 -19.10 -19.40
CA LEU A 26 -0.73 -19.07 -20.70
C LEU A 26 0.64 -19.75 -20.56
N LEU A 27 0.97 -20.68 -21.46
CA LEU A 27 2.24 -21.41 -21.42
C LEU A 27 3.29 -20.70 -22.29
N LEU A 28 4.31 -20.14 -21.65
CA LEU A 28 5.53 -19.66 -22.29
C LEU A 28 6.53 -20.82 -22.43
N PHE A 29 6.66 -21.34 -23.62
CA PHE A 29 7.43 -22.55 -23.92
C PHE A 29 8.78 -22.16 -24.54
N ARG A 30 9.90 -22.48 -23.87
CA ARG A 30 11.25 -22.10 -24.30
C ARG A 30 11.67 -22.83 -25.56
N LEU A 31 12.04 -22.07 -26.58
CA LEU A 31 12.62 -22.59 -27.82
C LEU A 31 13.81 -21.71 -28.24
N GLY A 32 15.01 -22.14 -27.87
CA GLY A 32 16.23 -21.35 -28.11
C GLY A 32 16.14 -19.99 -27.38
N ASP A 33 16.24 -18.90 -28.15
CA ASP A 33 16.23 -17.53 -27.62
C ASP A 33 14.83 -16.91 -27.45
N PHE A 34 13.79 -17.70 -27.69
CA PHE A 34 12.40 -17.27 -27.59
C PHE A 34 11.59 -18.10 -26.60
N TYR A 35 10.58 -17.46 -26.01
CA TYR A 35 9.41 -18.13 -25.49
C TYR A 35 8.31 -18.08 -26.55
N GLU A 36 7.81 -19.24 -26.93
CA GLU A 36 6.76 -19.38 -27.92
C GLU A 36 5.46 -19.88 -27.27
N MET A 37 4.33 -19.33 -27.70
CA MET A 37 2.98 -19.77 -27.34
C MET A 37 2.36 -20.40 -28.58
N PHE A 38 1.52 -21.43 -28.39
CA PHE A 38 0.85 -22.15 -29.49
C PHE A 38 -0.65 -22.25 -29.22
N PHE A 39 -1.41 -22.57 -30.27
CA PHE A 39 -2.87 -22.78 -30.25
C PHE A 39 -3.63 -21.57 -29.68
N GLU A 40 -4.53 -21.78 -28.70
CA GLU A 40 -5.34 -20.75 -28.05
C GLU A 40 -4.48 -19.78 -27.23
N ASP A 41 -3.39 -20.25 -26.64
CA ASP A 41 -2.45 -19.40 -25.91
C ASP A 41 -1.80 -18.37 -26.84
N ALA A 42 -1.48 -18.74 -28.08
CA ALA A 42 -0.93 -17.83 -29.08
C ALA A 42 -1.93 -16.75 -29.48
N GLN A 43 -3.20 -17.10 -29.66
CA GLN A 43 -4.25 -16.16 -30.01
C GLN A 43 -4.48 -15.13 -28.89
N SER A 44 -4.65 -15.65 -27.66
CA SER A 44 -4.84 -14.81 -26.47
C SER A 44 -3.62 -13.94 -26.18
N GLY A 45 -2.42 -14.54 -26.26
CA GLY A 45 -1.16 -13.83 -26.02
C GLY A 45 -0.89 -12.75 -27.07
N ALA A 46 -1.09 -13.05 -28.35
CA ALA A 46 -0.92 -12.08 -29.45
C ALA A 46 -1.85 -10.86 -29.27
N GLN A 47 -3.11 -11.09 -28.91
CA GLN A 47 -4.08 -10.02 -28.67
C GLN A 47 -3.70 -9.12 -27.49
N ILE A 48 -3.34 -9.70 -26.33
CA ILE A 48 -3.00 -8.93 -25.12
C ILE A 48 -1.68 -8.18 -25.31
N LEU A 49 -0.70 -8.82 -25.94
CA LEU A 49 0.66 -8.29 -26.09
C LEU A 49 0.85 -7.41 -27.32
N ASN A 50 -0.15 -7.39 -28.23
CA ASN A 50 -0.06 -6.77 -29.55
C ASN A 50 1.14 -7.30 -30.33
N LEU A 51 1.26 -8.64 -30.42
CA LEU A 51 2.29 -9.34 -31.17
C LEU A 51 1.72 -9.91 -32.46
N ALA A 52 2.57 -10.09 -33.47
CA ALA A 52 2.16 -10.74 -34.69
C ALA A 52 1.78 -12.22 -34.43
N LEU A 53 0.56 -12.60 -34.81
CA LEU A 53 0.15 -13.98 -34.82
C LEU A 53 0.64 -14.64 -36.11
N THR A 54 1.50 -15.64 -36.01
CA THR A 54 2.03 -16.41 -37.14
C THR A 54 1.57 -17.85 -37.04
N ALA A 55 2.03 -18.72 -37.95
CA ALA A 55 1.73 -20.13 -37.90
C ALA A 55 3.00 -20.96 -38.09
N ARG A 56 3.12 -22.05 -37.33
CA ARG A 56 4.17 -23.05 -37.47
C ARG A 56 3.54 -24.40 -37.75
N ASN A 57 3.81 -24.97 -38.88
CA ASN A 57 3.16 -26.24 -39.38
C ASN A 57 1.61 -26.18 -39.28
N GLY A 58 1.03 -25.06 -39.66
CA GLY A 58 -0.43 -24.85 -39.61
C GLY A 58 -1.03 -24.57 -38.23
N VAL A 59 -0.23 -24.53 -37.18
CA VAL A 59 -0.66 -24.21 -35.81
C VAL A 59 -0.41 -22.74 -35.54
N PRO A 60 -1.40 -21.96 -35.00
CA PRO A 60 -1.18 -20.60 -34.56
C PRO A 60 -0.05 -20.50 -33.56
N MET A 61 0.84 -19.50 -33.72
CA MET A 61 2.01 -19.29 -32.89
C MET A 61 2.26 -17.79 -32.74
N CYS A 62 2.68 -17.36 -31.54
CA CYS A 62 3.34 -16.10 -31.33
C CYS A 62 4.51 -16.29 -30.36
N GLY A 63 5.54 -15.48 -30.50
CA GLY A 63 6.76 -15.61 -29.71
C GLY A 63 7.26 -14.27 -29.19
N LEU A 64 7.99 -14.33 -28.08
CA LEU A 64 8.64 -13.17 -27.48
C LEU A 64 10.10 -13.50 -27.13
N PRO A 65 11.04 -12.56 -27.27
CA PRO A 65 12.45 -12.80 -26.94
C PRO A 65 12.61 -13.14 -25.46
N HIS A 66 13.36 -14.20 -25.15
CA HIS A 66 13.61 -14.62 -23.78
C HIS A 66 14.20 -13.50 -22.89
N HIS A 67 15.19 -12.76 -23.40
CA HIS A 67 15.82 -11.67 -22.66
C HIS A 67 14.88 -10.50 -22.34
N ALA A 68 13.79 -10.35 -23.09
CA ALA A 68 12.77 -9.30 -22.88
C ALA A 68 11.48 -9.85 -22.23
N ALA A 69 11.43 -11.13 -21.86
CA ALA A 69 10.22 -11.84 -21.42
C ALA A 69 9.50 -11.12 -20.26
N ASN A 70 10.24 -10.60 -19.27
CA ASN A 70 9.66 -9.94 -18.09
C ASN A 70 8.71 -8.80 -18.44
N ALA A 71 9.03 -7.97 -19.45
CA ALA A 71 8.15 -6.87 -19.86
C ALA A 71 6.81 -7.37 -20.44
N TYR A 72 6.84 -8.51 -21.16
CA TYR A 72 5.66 -9.14 -21.73
C TYR A 72 4.85 -9.88 -20.67
N ILE A 73 5.50 -10.61 -19.77
CA ILE A 73 4.89 -11.27 -18.61
C ILE A 73 4.13 -10.25 -17.77
N SER A 74 4.75 -9.09 -17.50
CA SER A 74 4.12 -7.97 -16.80
C SER A 74 2.78 -7.55 -17.43
N ARG A 75 2.72 -7.47 -18.76
CA ARG A 75 1.47 -7.11 -19.46
C ARG A 75 0.41 -8.20 -19.36
N LEU A 76 0.80 -9.48 -19.42
CA LEU A 76 -0.11 -10.61 -19.26
C LEU A 76 -0.70 -10.66 -17.83
N LEU A 77 0.14 -10.47 -16.82
CA LEU A 77 -0.30 -10.43 -15.41
C LEU A 77 -1.24 -9.23 -15.13
N LYS A 78 -0.94 -8.03 -15.68
CA LYS A 78 -1.85 -6.88 -15.61
C LYS A 78 -3.19 -7.11 -16.29
N ALA A 79 -3.23 -7.96 -17.32
CA ALA A 79 -4.47 -8.41 -17.96
C ALA A 79 -5.19 -9.52 -17.19
N GLY A 80 -4.70 -9.90 -15.99
CA GLY A 80 -5.30 -10.92 -15.13
C GLY A 80 -5.01 -12.36 -15.55
N ARG A 81 -4.04 -12.59 -16.45
CA ARG A 81 -3.67 -13.95 -16.90
C ARG A 81 -2.58 -14.54 -16.04
N LYS A 82 -2.68 -15.83 -15.70
CA LYS A 82 -1.57 -16.61 -15.16
C LYS A 82 -0.59 -16.94 -16.27
N VAL A 83 0.70 -17.04 -15.93
CA VAL A 83 1.78 -17.31 -16.89
C VAL A 83 2.63 -18.46 -16.37
N ALA A 84 2.61 -19.61 -17.07
CA ALA A 84 3.48 -20.74 -16.79
C ALA A 84 4.76 -20.61 -17.61
N ILE A 85 5.90 -20.59 -16.92
CA ILE A 85 7.23 -20.55 -17.55
C ILE A 85 7.73 -21.98 -17.68
N CYS A 86 8.02 -22.40 -18.92
CA CYS A 86 8.52 -23.72 -19.24
C CYS A 86 9.90 -23.60 -19.88
N ASP A 87 10.93 -24.01 -19.13
CA ASP A 87 12.31 -23.93 -19.54
C ASP A 87 12.89 -25.27 -20.00
N GLN A 88 14.01 -25.20 -20.73
CA GLN A 88 14.78 -26.33 -21.17
C GLN A 88 15.67 -26.80 -20.01
N LEU A 89 15.62 -28.11 -19.70
CA LEU A 89 16.46 -28.74 -18.66
C LEU A 89 17.78 -29.25 -19.16
N GLU A 90 17.96 -29.34 -20.47
CA GLU A 90 19.16 -29.85 -21.13
C GLU A 90 19.47 -29.06 -22.40
N ASP A 91 20.72 -29.01 -22.79
CA ASP A 91 21.12 -28.37 -24.02
C ASP A 91 20.58 -29.08 -25.26
N ALA A 92 20.29 -28.31 -26.31
CA ALA A 92 19.80 -28.85 -27.56
C ALA A 92 20.88 -29.70 -28.26
N ARG A 93 20.58 -31.00 -28.52
CA ARG A 93 21.42 -31.87 -29.31
C ARG A 93 20.72 -32.23 -30.61
N PRO A 94 21.43 -32.29 -31.75
CA PRO A 94 20.84 -32.68 -33.02
C PRO A 94 20.13 -34.05 -32.92
N GLY A 95 18.89 -34.14 -33.37
CA GLY A 95 18.11 -35.36 -33.41
C GLY A 95 17.45 -35.81 -32.09
N LYS A 96 17.62 -35.06 -30.96
CA LYS A 96 16.99 -35.39 -29.68
C LYS A 96 15.97 -34.33 -29.29
N LEU A 97 14.78 -34.76 -28.84
CA LEU A 97 13.78 -33.83 -28.27
C LEU A 97 14.27 -33.37 -26.90
N VAL A 98 14.47 -32.07 -26.74
CA VAL A 98 14.91 -31.45 -25.50
C VAL A 98 13.83 -31.61 -24.43
N LYS A 99 14.24 -32.06 -23.24
CA LYS A 99 13.36 -32.15 -22.08
C LYS A 99 13.05 -30.73 -21.55
N ARG A 100 11.76 -30.47 -21.36
CA ARG A 100 11.26 -29.19 -20.83
C ARG A 100 10.32 -29.44 -19.68
N GLU A 101 10.32 -28.52 -18.71
CA GLU A 101 9.50 -28.63 -17.55
C GLU A 101 9.01 -27.21 -17.13
N VAL A 102 7.83 -27.14 -16.52
CA VAL A 102 7.31 -25.88 -15.95
C VAL A 102 8.08 -25.61 -14.67
N THR A 103 8.87 -24.54 -14.71
CA THR A 103 9.71 -24.12 -13.57
C THR A 103 8.91 -23.33 -12.56
N GLN A 104 7.94 -22.54 -13.01
CA GLN A 104 7.07 -21.73 -12.14
C GLN A 104 5.80 -21.27 -12.87
N ILE A 105 4.75 -21.01 -12.07
CA ILE A 105 3.53 -20.36 -12.54
C ILE A 105 3.41 -19.03 -11.81
N LEU A 106 3.33 -17.96 -12.58
CA LEU A 106 3.16 -16.59 -12.08
C LEU A 106 1.71 -16.19 -12.16
N SER A 107 1.22 -15.54 -11.11
CA SER A 107 -0.09 -14.91 -11.07
C SER A 107 0.02 -13.46 -10.60
N PRO A 108 -1.03 -12.63 -10.74
CA PRO A 108 -1.00 -11.24 -10.29
C PRO A 108 -0.66 -11.06 -8.81
N GLY A 109 -1.07 -11.99 -7.95
CA GLY A 109 -0.77 -11.98 -6.51
C GLY A 109 0.58 -12.57 -6.11
N THR A 110 1.35 -13.17 -7.05
CA THR A 110 2.53 -13.99 -6.71
C THR A 110 3.81 -13.65 -7.46
N HIS A 111 3.87 -12.52 -8.16
CA HIS A 111 5.06 -12.11 -8.90
C HIS A 111 6.05 -11.30 -8.03
N PHE A 112 7.34 -11.34 -8.41
CA PHE A 112 8.44 -10.63 -7.74
C PHE A 112 9.08 -9.52 -8.60
N ASP A 113 8.52 -9.18 -9.76
CA ASP A 113 9.09 -8.15 -10.64
C ASP A 113 8.91 -6.75 -10.03
N GLU A 114 9.99 -6.13 -9.58
CA GLU A 114 9.99 -4.80 -8.93
C GLU A 114 9.41 -3.69 -9.82
N ARG A 115 9.45 -3.83 -11.14
CA ARG A 115 8.87 -2.87 -12.08
C ARG A 115 7.34 -2.87 -12.08
N MET A 116 6.75 -3.94 -11.56
CA MET A 116 5.30 -4.10 -11.40
C MET A 116 4.83 -3.78 -9.99
N LEU A 117 5.70 -3.97 -9.01
CA LEU A 117 5.41 -3.76 -7.61
C LEU A 117 5.55 -2.27 -7.26
N VAL A 118 4.58 -1.76 -6.52
CA VAL A 118 4.72 -0.45 -5.87
C VAL A 118 5.50 -0.67 -4.58
N ALA A 119 6.62 0.06 -4.41
CA ALA A 119 7.52 -0.13 -3.28
C ALA A 119 6.79 0.03 -1.92
N GLU A 120 5.84 0.97 -1.85
CA GLU A 120 5.08 1.36 -0.67
C GLU A 120 3.79 0.56 -0.45
N ARG A 121 3.54 -0.52 -1.24
CA ARG A 121 2.31 -1.33 -1.14
C ARG A 121 2.63 -2.82 -1.10
N ASN A 122 1.83 -3.55 -0.33
CA ASN A 122 1.82 -5.00 -0.37
C ASN A 122 1.13 -5.51 -1.65
N ASN A 123 1.51 -6.71 -2.08
CA ASN A 123 0.90 -7.42 -3.22
C ASN A 123 0.19 -8.68 -2.72
N PHE A 124 -1.00 -8.51 -2.14
CA PHE A 124 -1.70 -9.61 -1.48
C PHE A 124 -2.37 -10.57 -2.46
N LEU A 125 -2.16 -11.87 -2.22
CA LEU A 125 -3.04 -12.96 -2.60
C LEU A 125 -3.99 -13.23 -1.42
N ALA A 126 -5.29 -13.21 -1.65
CA ALA A 126 -6.30 -13.51 -0.64
C ALA A 126 -6.95 -14.88 -0.87
N ALA A 127 -7.25 -15.60 0.21
CA ALA A 127 -8.12 -16.78 0.18
C ALA A 127 -9.33 -16.54 1.07
N ILE A 128 -10.52 -16.86 0.59
CA ILE A 128 -11.78 -16.68 1.31
C ILE A 128 -12.46 -18.03 1.46
N TYR A 129 -12.81 -18.39 2.69
CA TYR A 129 -13.56 -19.61 2.99
C TYR A 129 -14.87 -19.30 3.72
N PRO A 130 -16.04 -19.51 3.09
CA PRO A 130 -17.34 -19.39 3.74
C PRO A 130 -17.60 -20.60 4.65
N SER A 131 -17.81 -20.36 5.94
CA SER A 131 -18.10 -21.38 6.95
C SER A 131 -19.35 -21.00 7.74
N GLY A 132 -20.51 -21.47 7.32
CA GLY A 132 -21.80 -21.11 7.89
C GLY A 132 -22.12 -19.62 7.68
N LYS A 133 -22.15 -18.85 8.77
CA LYS A 133 -22.38 -17.39 8.73
C LYS A 133 -21.09 -16.57 8.75
N THR A 134 -19.94 -17.20 8.95
CA THR A 134 -18.64 -16.55 9.05
C THR A 134 -17.79 -16.80 7.82
N PHE A 135 -16.89 -15.87 7.51
CA PHE A 135 -15.90 -16.00 6.45
C PHE A 135 -14.49 -16.03 7.06
N GLY A 136 -13.73 -17.07 6.74
CA GLY A 136 -12.29 -17.05 6.94
C GLY A 136 -11.64 -16.27 5.80
N LEU A 137 -10.75 -15.34 6.13
CA LEU A 137 -9.94 -14.59 5.20
C LEU A 137 -8.47 -14.82 5.53
N ALA A 138 -7.68 -15.29 4.58
CA ALA A 138 -6.23 -15.37 4.67
C ALA A 138 -5.58 -14.51 3.59
N LEU A 139 -4.51 -13.84 3.95
CA LEU A 139 -3.77 -12.90 3.11
C LEU A 139 -2.29 -13.28 3.10
N VAL A 140 -1.70 -13.38 1.93
CA VAL A 140 -0.28 -13.64 1.76
C VAL A 140 0.32 -12.61 0.82
N ASP A 141 1.39 -11.94 1.23
CA ASP A 141 2.30 -11.23 0.35
C ASP A 141 3.60 -12.01 0.23
N LEU A 142 3.76 -12.73 -0.89
CA LEU A 142 4.96 -13.53 -1.15
C LEU A 142 6.23 -12.67 -1.22
N THR A 143 6.12 -11.38 -1.56
CA THR A 143 7.28 -10.53 -1.75
C THR A 143 7.92 -10.12 -0.41
N THR A 144 7.10 -10.01 0.64
CA THR A 144 7.53 -9.60 2.00
C THR A 144 7.54 -10.76 3.00
N GLY A 145 6.84 -11.86 2.69
CA GLY A 145 6.61 -12.97 3.60
C GLY A 145 5.51 -12.71 4.64
N ASP A 146 4.69 -11.66 4.43
CA ASP A 146 3.55 -11.36 5.30
C ASP A 146 2.44 -12.38 5.09
N PHE A 147 2.01 -13.03 6.18
CA PHE A 147 0.93 -14.01 6.17
C PHE A 147 0.01 -13.80 7.37
N THR A 148 -1.19 -13.34 7.08
CA THR A 148 -2.18 -12.98 8.10
C THR A 148 -3.52 -13.66 7.81
N THR A 149 -4.32 -13.87 8.87
CA THR A 149 -5.67 -14.42 8.75
C THR A 149 -6.63 -13.82 9.76
N THR A 150 -7.92 -13.84 9.43
CA THR A 150 -9.00 -13.36 10.30
C THR A 150 -10.32 -14.08 10.04
N GLU A 151 -11.29 -13.91 10.91
CA GLU A 151 -12.67 -14.34 10.71
C GLU A 151 -13.60 -13.12 10.69
N LEU A 152 -14.54 -13.10 9.74
CA LEU A 152 -15.47 -12.03 9.48
C LEU A 152 -16.91 -12.55 9.59
N GLU A 153 -17.77 -11.79 10.25
CA GLU A 153 -19.09 -12.28 10.70
C GLU A 153 -20.17 -12.26 9.60
N ASN A 154 -19.97 -11.47 8.53
CA ASN A 154 -20.97 -11.28 7.47
C ASN A 154 -20.36 -10.71 6.18
N ASP A 155 -21.17 -10.67 5.11
CA ASP A 155 -20.80 -10.18 3.77
C ASP A 155 -20.30 -8.74 3.79
N SER A 156 -20.91 -7.86 4.60
CA SER A 156 -20.50 -6.45 4.72
C SER A 156 -19.12 -6.32 5.34
N ALA A 157 -18.82 -7.12 6.38
CA ALA A 157 -17.50 -7.16 6.99
C ALA A 157 -16.43 -7.66 6.01
N LEU A 158 -16.76 -8.70 5.22
CA LEU A 158 -15.88 -9.25 4.19
C LEU A 158 -15.60 -8.22 3.10
N SER A 159 -16.63 -7.60 2.54
CA SER A 159 -16.50 -6.60 1.49
C SER A 159 -15.66 -5.41 1.96
N THR A 160 -15.93 -4.89 3.16
CA THR A 160 -15.17 -3.79 3.77
C THR A 160 -13.68 -4.13 3.89
N GLU A 161 -13.38 -5.34 4.38
CA GLU A 161 -11.99 -5.78 4.60
C GLU A 161 -11.24 -5.98 3.28
N LEU A 162 -11.88 -6.58 2.29
CA LEU A 162 -11.30 -6.76 0.96
C LEU A 162 -11.08 -5.42 0.22
N GLU A 163 -12.01 -4.49 0.35
CA GLU A 163 -11.88 -3.15 -0.24
C GLU A 163 -10.75 -2.34 0.41
N ARG A 164 -10.53 -2.51 1.72
CA ARG A 164 -9.39 -1.92 2.42
C ARG A 164 -8.05 -2.49 1.96
N LEU A 165 -7.97 -3.83 1.83
CA LEU A 165 -6.74 -4.56 1.50
C LEU A 165 -6.41 -4.54 0.00
N ARG A 166 -7.43 -4.48 -0.87
CA ARG A 166 -7.32 -4.52 -2.34
C ARG A 166 -6.37 -5.60 -2.83
N PRO A 167 -6.65 -6.89 -2.52
CA PRO A 167 -5.80 -7.97 -2.97
C PRO A 167 -5.69 -7.99 -4.50
N ALA A 168 -4.50 -8.32 -5.01
CA ALA A 168 -4.23 -8.43 -6.44
C ALA A 168 -4.90 -9.68 -7.06
N GLU A 169 -5.18 -10.68 -6.23
CA GLU A 169 -5.79 -11.94 -6.62
C GLU A 169 -6.59 -12.51 -5.44
N ILE A 170 -7.75 -13.10 -5.71
CA ILE A 170 -8.58 -13.77 -4.71
C ILE A 170 -8.85 -15.20 -5.15
N ILE A 171 -8.65 -16.16 -4.24
CA ILE A 171 -9.10 -17.55 -4.39
C ILE A 171 -10.27 -17.84 -3.44
N TYR A 172 -11.18 -18.70 -3.88
CA TYR A 172 -12.36 -19.09 -3.12
C TYR A 172 -12.82 -20.50 -3.55
N PRO A 173 -13.62 -21.24 -2.76
CA PRO A 173 -14.14 -22.54 -3.15
C PRO A 173 -14.95 -22.45 -4.45
N GLY A 174 -14.62 -23.29 -5.44
CA GLY A 174 -15.19 -23.20 -6.79
C GLY A 174 -16.73 -23.33 -6.85
N GLU A 175 -17.32 -24.08 -5.91
CA GLU A 175 -18.76 -24.25 -5.77
C GLU A 175 -19.48 -23.09 -5.07
N ALA A 176 -18.74 -22.14 -4.46
CA ALA A 176 -19.32 -21.01 -3.74
C ALA A 176 -19.81 -19.90 -4.69
N ALA A 177 -20.85 -20.17 -5.48
CA ALA A 177 -21.39 -19.25 -6.47
C ALA A 177 -21.87 -17.91 -5.86
N ALA A 178 -22.51 -17.93 -4.68
CA ALA A 178 -22.95 -16.73 -3.98
C ALA A 178 -21.80 -15.79 -3.64
N LEU A 179 -20.65 -16.33 -3.21
CA LEU A 179 -19.45 -15.54 -2.91
C LEU A 179 -18.85 -14.92 -4.19
N ARG A 180 -18.81 -15.69 -5.28
CA ARG A 180 -18.38 -15.17 -6.58
C ARG A 180 -19.25 -13.99 -7.03
N ASP A 181 -20.56 -14.12 -6.93
CA ASP A 181 -21.52 -13.10 -7.35
C ASP A 181 -21.44 -11.84 -6.48
N LEU A 182 -21.12 -11.99 -5.19
CA LEU A 182 -20.86 -10.88 -4.28
C LEU A 182 -19.59 -10.07 -4.68
N LEU A 183 -18.55 -10.74 -5.17
CA LEU A 183 -17.22 -10.13 -5.36
C LEU A 183 -16.95 -9.69 -6.81
N ARG A 184 -17.61 -10.24 -7.79
CA ARG A 184 -17.31 -10.06 -9.23
C ARG A 184 -17.30 -8.61 -9.72
N ASP A 185 -18.15 -7.76 -9.14
CA ASP A 185 -18.29 -6.36 -9.55
C ASP A 185 -17.18 -5.47 -8.96
N SER A 186 -16.61 -5.88 -7.83
CA SER A 186 -15.55 -5.14 -7.12
C SER A 186 -14.14 -5.63 -7.44
N PHE A 187 -13.97 -6.92 -7.73
CA PHE A 187 -12.66 -7.55 -7.94
C PHE A 187 -12.57 -8.25 -9.29
N LYS A 188 -11.52 -7.92 -10.05
CA LYS A 188 -11.34 -8.43 -11.44
C LYS A 188 -10.76 -9.84 -11.49
N ILE A 189 -9.97 -10.23 -10.49
CA ILE A 189 -9.19 -11.48 -10.51
C ILE A 189 -9.69 -12.38 -9.39
N LEU A 190 -10.69 -13.20 -9.73
CA LEU A 190 -11.36 -14.15 -8.85
C LEU A 190 -11.13 -15.55 -9.39
N ASN A 191 -10.49 -16.43 -8.63
CA ASN A 191 -10.16 -17.79 -9.02
C ASN A 191 -10.90 -18.79 -8.14
N GLY A 192 -11.85 -19.53 -8.71
CA GLY A 192 -12.42 -20.71 -8.05
C GLY A 192 -11.34 -21.77 -7.89
N TYR A 193 -11.21 -22.34 -6.69
CA TYR A 193 -10.22 -23.36 -6.40
C TYR A 193 -10.89 -24.59 -5.77
N ASP A 194 -10.19 -25.71 -5.72
CA ASP A 194 -10.72 -27.00 -5.26
C ASP A 194 -11.27 -26.93 -3.83
N ASP A 195 -12.56 -27.18 -3.65
CA ASP A 195 -13.30 -27.00 -2.39
C ASP A 195 -12.73 -27.81 -1.23
N TRP A 196 -12.23 -29.03 -1.51
CA TRP A 196 -11.63 -29.90 -0.50
C TRP A 196 -10.39 -29.31 0.18
N THR A 197 -9.71 -28.36 -0.46
CA THR A 197 -8.51 -27.71 0.08
C THR A 197 -8.87 -26.73 1.20
N PHE A 198 -10.09 -26.22 1.20
CA PHE A 198 -10.62 -25.36 2.25
C PHE A 198 -11.21 -26.13 3.43
N ALA A 199 -11.42 -27.44 3.28
CA ALA A 199 -11.99 -28.27 4.33
C ALA A 199 -11.12 -28.21 5.60
N PRO A 200 -11.71 -28.00 6.79
CA PRO A 200 -10.96 -27.73 8.03
C PRO A 200 -9.89 -28.77 8.36
N GLU A 201 -10.14 -30.05 8.12
CA GLU A 201 -9.19 -31.12 8.39
C GLU A 201 -7.96 -31.06 7.44
N THR A 202 -8.21 -30.90 6.15
CA THR A 202 -7.14 -30.78 5.14
C THR A 202 -6.33 -29.49 5.34
N ALA A 203 -7.02 -28.38 5.55
CA ALA A 203 -6.40 -27.08 5.80
C ALA A 203 -5.54 -27.08 7.06
N LEU A 204 -6.05 -27.65 8.15
CA LEU A 204 -5.31 -27.83 9.41
C LEU A 204 -4.03 -28.65 9.20
N PHE A 205 -4.11 -29.76 8.48
CA PHE A 205 -2.95 -30.58 8.14
C PHE A 205 -1.93 -29.76 7.35
N THR A 206 -2.36 -29.06 6.28
CA THR A 206 -1.50 -28.26 5.43
C THR A 206 -0.76 -27.16 6.19
N VAL A 207 -1.45 -26.43 7.08
CA VAL A 207 -0.85 -25.37 7.89
C VAL A 207 0.14 -25.94 8.90
N ARG A 208 -0.22 -27.02 9.60
CA ARG A 208 0.67 -27.68 10.57
C ARG A 208 1.94 -28.25 9.92
N GLU A 209 1.81 -28.87 8.77
CA GLU A 209 2.93 -29.42 8.02
C GLU A 209 3.88 -28.31 7.56
N HIS A 210 3.32 -27.18 7.07
CA HIS A 210 4.12 -26.04 6.65
C HIS A 210 4.96 -25.46 7.79
N PHE A 211 4.33 -25.18 8.95
CA PHE A 211 5.03 -24.59 10.10
C PHE A 211 5.73 -25.62 11.00
N LYS A 212 5.59 -26.91 10.70
CA LYS A 212 6.15 -28.04 11.48
C LYS A 212 5.77 -27.98 12.97
N VAL A 213 4.51 -27.72 13.26
CA VAL A 213 3.97 -27.57 14.62
C VAL A 213 2.90 -28.62 14.92
N ALA A 214 2.78 -28.98 16.20
CA ALA A 214 1.77 -29.94 16.66
C ALA A 214 0.38 -29.30 16.84
N SER A 215 0.30 -28.01 17.20
CA SER A 215 -0.93 -27.23 17.39
C SER A 215 -0.80 -25.84 16.79
N LEU A 216 -1.93 -25.24 16.40
CA LEU A 216 -2.04 -23.87 15.94
C LEU A 216 -2.47 -22.88 17.05
N ASP A 217 -2.58 -23.32 18.29
CA ASP A 217 -3.02 -22.48 19.41
C ASP A 217 -2.09 -21.30 19.65
N GLY A 218 -0.78 -21.51 19.48
CA GLY A 218 0.25 -20.47 19.58
C GLY A 218 0.17 -19.38 18.51
N PHE A 219 -0.57 -19.63 17.42
CA PHE A 219 -0.85 -18.67 16.37
C PHE A 219 -2.18 -17.92 16.58
N GLY A 220 -2.88 -18.17 17.70
CA GLY A 220 -4.21 -17.60 17.99
C GLY A 220 -5.35 -18.22 17.17
N LEU A 221 -5.13 -19.40 16.58
CA LEU A 221 -6.08 -20.08 15.69
C LEU A 221 -6.91 -21.17 16.39
N LYS A 222 -6.87 -21.26 17.71
CA LYS A 222 -7.72 -22.18 18.46
C LYS A 222 -9.20 -21.90 18.16
N ASP A 223 -9.94 -22.93 17.77
CA ASP A 223 -11.37 -22.89 17.43
C ASP A 223 -11.73 -21.92 16.27
N ARG A 224 -10.78 -21.65 15.36
CA ARG A 224 -10.91 -20.75 14.21
C ARG A 224 -10.95 -21.52 12.87
N ALA A 225 -11.96 -22.37 12.72
CA ALA A 225 -12.05 -23.27 11.56
C ALA A 225 -12.10 -22.55 10.21
N ALA A 226 -12.79 -21.40 10.15
CA ALA A 226 -12.89 -20.64 8.91
C ALA A 226 -11.54 -20.00 8.53
N ALA A 227 -10.83 -19.39 9.49
CA ALA A 227 -9.50 -18.82 9.28
C ALA A 227 -8.48 -19.87 8.87
N ILE A 228 -8.52 -21.07 9.52
CA ILE A 228 -7.64 -22.20 9.18
C ILE A 228 -7.94 -22.68 7.75
N GLY A 229 -9.23 -22.81 7.38
CA GLY A 229 -9.65 -23.21 6.03
C GLY A 229 -9.07 -22.31 4.95
N ALA A 230 -9.17 -21.01 5.13
CA ALA A 230 -8.60 -20.03 4.21
C ALA A 230 -7.06 -20.09 4.17
N ALA A 231 -6.38 -20.19 5.35
CA ALA A 231 -4.92 -20.25 5.43
C ALA A 231 -4.35 -21.54 4.80
N GLY A 232 -5.00 -22.69 5.00
CA GLY A 232 -4.60 -23.95 4.39
C GLY A 232 -4.77 -23.94 2.86
N ALA A 233 -5.89 -23.41 2.39
CA ALA A 233 -6.16 -23.31 0.96
C ALA A 233 -5.16 -22.44 0.22
N VAL A 234 -4.78 -21.28 0.78
CA VAL A 234 -3.78 -20.40 0.15
C VAL A 234 -2.40 -21.05 0.11
N LEU A 235 -1.98 -21.77 1.16
CA LEU A 235 -0.72 -22.52 1.16
C LEU A 235 -0.74 -23.64 0.13
N HIS A 236 -1.83 -24.40 0.05
CA HIS A 236 -2.00 -25.46 -0.95
C HIS A 236 -1.97 -24.88 -2.37
N TYR A 237 -2.67 -23.77 -2.61
CA TYR A 237 -2.67 -23.08 -3.90
C TYR A 237 -1.27 -22.65 -4.32
N LEU A 238 -0.50 -22.05 -3.42
CA LEU A 238 0.86 -21.61 -3.69
C LEU A 238 1.80 -22.78 -3.98
N THR A 239 1.74 -23.85 -3.17
CA THR A 239 2.71 -24.98 -3.27
C THR A 239 2.37 -25.95 -4.38
N GLN A 240 1.11 -26.39 -4.49
CA GLN A 240 0.68 -27.42 -5.42
C GLN A 240 0.23 -26.85 -6.77
N HIS A 241 -0.55 -25.78 -6.77
CA HIS A 241 -1.11 -25.21 -8.00
C HIS A 241 -0.13 -24.28 -8.72
N LEU A 242 0.51 -23.37 -8.00
CA LEU A 242 1.48 -22.42 -8.57
C LEU A 242 2.94 -22.94 -8.49
N ARG A 243 3.18 -24.06 -7.83
CA ARG A 243 4.51 -24.68 -7.67
C ARG A 243 5.57 -23.70 -7.13
N ARG A 244 5.15 -22.91 -6.10
CA ARG A 244 6.04 -21.92 -5.48
C ARG A 244 6.71 -22.49 -4.24
N ASP A 245 7.98 -22.12 -4.03
CA ASP A 245 8.63 -22.30 -2.72
C ASP A 245 8.14 -21.21 -1.79
N VAL A 246 7.58 -21.60 -0.64
CA VAL A 246 6.97 -20.74 0.36
C VAL A 246 7.65 -20.83 1.72
N LYS A 247 8.91 -21.33 1.78
CA LYS A 247 9.67 -21.48 3.03
C LYS A 247 9.88 -20.17 3.77
N HIS A 248 9.82 -19.04 3.08
CA HIS A 248 9.94 -17.71 3.65
C HIS A 248 8.66 -17.23 4.38
N LEU A 249 7.54 -17.92 4.25
CA LEU A 249 6.37 -17.69 5.07
C LEU A 249 6.58 -18.35 6.45
N THR A 250 7.36 -17.69 7.31
CA THR A 250 7.79 -18.25 8.60
C THR A 250 6.83 -17.94 9.74
N ARG A 251 5.89 -17.02 9.56
CA ARG A 251 4.93 -16.56 10.55
C ARG A 251 3.53 -16.53 9.95
N LEU A 252 2.55 -16.94 10.77
CA LEU A 252 1.13 -16.74 10.51
C LEU A 252 0.55 -15.99 11.71
N SER A 253 -0.11 -14.87 11.47
CA SER A 253 -0.72 -14.08 12.53
C SER A 253 -2.24 -14.00 12.35
N PHE A 254 -2.96 -14.21 13.45
CA PHE A 254 -4.39 -14.00 13.51
C PHE A 254 -4.67 -12.60 14.08
N TYR A 255 -5.46 -11.79 13.39
CA TYR A 255 -5.91 -10.50 13.89
C TYR A 255 -7.42 -10.46 14.07
N ARG A 256 -7.88 -9.70 15.07
CA ARG A 256 -9.30 -9.45 15.31
C ARG A 256 -9.63 -8.06 14.84
N ARG A 257 -10.73 -7.92 14.13
CA ARG A 257 -11.18 -6.60 13.65
C ARG A 257 -11.43 -5.61 14.80
N ASN A 258 -11.89 -6.11 15.93
CA ASN A 258 -12.18 -5.30 17.12
C ASN A 258 -10.94 -4.74 17.84
N ASP A 259 -9.73 -5.21 17.50
CA ASP A 259 -8.48 -4.66 18.02
C ASP A 259 -8.13 -3.32 17.34
N TYR A 260 -8.88 -2.94 16.30
CA TYR A 260 -8.68 -1.75 15.49
C TYR A 260 -9.93 -0.91 15.38
N LEU A 261 -9.73 0.40 15.22
CA LEU A 261 -10.75 1.35 14.82
C LEU A 261 -11.34 0.94 13.46
N ALA A 262 -12.64 0.74 13.40
CA ALA A 262 -13.28 0.32 12.17
C ALA A 262 -13.40 1.48 11.17
N LEU A 263 -12.80 1.30 10.00
CA LEU A 263 -12.88 2.21 8.86
C LEU A 263 -13.41 1.42 7.67
N ASP A 264 -14.52 1.86 7.10
CA ASP A 264 -14.98 1.33 5.83
C ASP A 264 -14.25 1.99 4.63
N TYR A 265 -14.38 1.38 3.46
CA TYR A 265 -13.76 1.89 2.24
C TYR A 265 -14.22 3.32 1.89
N THR A 266 -15.50 3.61 2.11
CA THR A 266 -16.09 4.92 1.88
C THR A 266 -15.39 5.97 2.74
N THR A 267 -15.20 5.69 4.03
CA THR A 267 -14.47 6.56 4.96
C THR A 267 -13.00 6.73 4.57
N LEU A 268 -12.30 5.64 4.21
CA LEU A 268 -10.91 5.73 3.73
C LEU A 268 -10.78 6.63 2.50
N ARG A 269 -11.75 6.59 1.60
CA ARG A 269 -11.80 7.39 0.38
C ARG A 269 -12.21 8.83 0.66
N HIS A 270 -13.30 9.06 1.40
CA HIS A 270 -13.81 10.40 1.69
C HIS A 270 -12.85 11.28 2.49
N LEU A 271 -12.08 10.66 3.39
CA LEU A 271 -11.04 11.34 4.16
C LEU A 271 -9.68 11.38 3.43
N GLU A 272 -9.59 10.82 2.23
CA GLU A 272 -8.33 10.76 1.45
C GLU A 272 -7.16 10.24 2.27
N ILE A 273 -7.40 9.15 3.03
CA ILE A 273 -6.40 8.65 3.99
C ILE A 273 -5.16 8.11 3.27
N LEU A 274 -5.34 7.20 2.30
CA LEU A 274 -4.23 6.55 1.61
C LEU A 274 -3.90 7.18 0.26
N GLU A 275 -4.88 7.74 -0.42
CA GLU A 275 -4.77 8.29 -1.78
C GLU A 275 -5.72 9.47 -1.95
N PRO A 276 -5.34 10.47 -2.75
CA PRO A 276 -6.24 11.58 -3.08
C PRO A 276 -7.39 11.08 -3.97
N LEU A 277 -8.55 11.73 -3.88
CA LEU A 277 -9.73 11.44 -4.71
C LEU A 277 -9.47 11.71 -6.19
N HIS A 278 -8.70 12.74 -6.50
CA HIS A 278 -8.39 13.16 -7.85
C HIS A 278 -7.02 12.62 -8.28
N HIS A 279 -6.96 11.93 -9.42
CA HIS A 279 -5.73 11.35 -9.95
C HIS A 279 -4.65 12.39 -10.30
N ASP A 280 -5.06 13.63 -10.59
CA ASP A 280 -4.16 14.75 -10.94
C ASP A 280 -3.65 15.51 -9.70
N ALA A 281 -4.08 15.12 -8.51
CA ALA A 281 -3.65 15.76 -7.27
C ALA A 281 -2.19 15.45 -6.95
N LEU A 282 -1.54 16.35 -6.22
CA LEU A 282 -0.18 16.15 -5.74
C LEU A 282 -0.11 14.89 -4.85
N ARG A 283 1.02 14.19 -4.85
CA ARG A 283 1.21 12.97 -4.04
C ARG A 283 0.99 13.20 -2.53
N ASN A 284 1.27 14.40 -2.04
CA ASN A 284 1.05 14.81 -0.65
C ASN A 284 -0.38 15.27 -0.34
N ALA A 285 -1.31 15.20 -1.28
CA ALA A 285 -2.71 15.59 -1.08
C ALA A 285 -3.57 14.51 -0.37
N SER A 286 -2.96 13.48 0.20
CA SER A 286 -3.59 12.50 1.09
C SER A 286 -2.98 12.55 2.48
N LEU A 287 -3.67 11.98 3.50
CA LEU A 287 -3.11 11.89 4.85
C LEU A 287 -1.79 11.11 4.84
N TYR A 288 -1.75 9.96 4.16
CA TYR A 288 -0.52 9.19 3.99
C TYR A 288 0.60 10.05 3.40
N GLY A 289 0.33 10.79 2.32
CA GLY A 289 1.33 11.65 1.69
C GLY A 289 1.82 12.77 2.60
N ALA A 290 0.94 13.33 3.43
CA ALA A 290 1.27 14.40 4.37
C ALA A 290 2.16 13.92 5.54
N VAL A 291 1.96 12.69 6.04
CA VAL A 291 2.70 12.16 7.19
C VAL A 291 3.82 11.19 6.81
N ASN A 292 3.93 10.79 5.55
CA ASN A 292 4.99 9.88 5.11
C ASN A 292 6.34 10.58 5.07
N ARG A 293 7.11 10.36 6.13
CA ARG A 293 8.51 10.77 6.28
C ARG A 293 9.41 9.56 6.50
N THR A 294 8.93 8.34 6.15
CA THR A 294 9.70 7.11 6.30
C THR A 294 10.94 7.12 5.41
N ALA A 295 12.03 6.54 5.89
CA ALA A 295 13.28 6.43 5.16
C ALA A 295 13.35 5.15 4.31
N THR A 296 12.54 4.12 4.64
CA THR A 296 12.58 2.80 4.01
C THR A 296 11.24 2.43 3.37
N PRO A 297 11.24 1.61 2.29
CA PRO A 297 9.99 1.08 1.72
C PRO A 297 9.21 0.19 2.71
N MET A 298 9.89 -0.52 3.61
CA MET A 298 9.27 -1.32 4.68
C MET A 298 8.48 -0.43 5.64
N GLY A 299 9.07 0.67 6.10
CA GLY A 299 8.40 1.68 6.92
C GLY A 299 7.20 2.29 6.19
N ALA A 300 7.31 2.59 4.90
CA ALA A 300 6.23 3.12 4.10
C ALA A 300 5.03 2.16 4.01
N ARG A 301 5.26 0.85 3.82
CA ARG A 301 4.20 -0.18 3.88
C ARG A 301 3.57 -0.26 5.26
N MET A 302 4.39 -0.27 6.31
CA MET A 302 3.95 -0.30 7.70
C MET A 302 3.09 0.92 8.04
N LEU A 303 3.47 2.13 7.60
CA LEU A 303 2.69 3.36 7.79
C LEU A 303 1.32 3.28 7.12
N ARG A 304 1.25 2.78 5.87
CA ARG A 304 -0.05 2.56 5.19
C ARG A 304 -0.93 1.61 5.99
N ASN A 305 -0.35 0.55 6.52
CA ASN A 305 -1.07 -0.40 7.35
C ASN A 305 -1.59 0.25 8.64
N TRP A 306 -0.76 1.01 9.36
CA TRP A 306 -1.18 1.69 10.59
C TRP A 306 -2.27 2.74 10.37
N LEU A 307 -2.22 3.48 9.25
CA LEU A 307 -3.27 4.45 8.89
C LEU A 307 -4.58 3.78 8.48
N SER A 308 -4.53 2.60 7.89
CA SER A 308 -5.73 1.84 7.49
C SER A 308 -6.30 0.96 8.61
N GLN A 309 -5.52 0.69 9.66
CA GLN A 309 -5.88 -0.09 10.86
C GLN A 309 -5.39 0.64 12.13
N PRO A 310 -5.96 1.81 12.46
CA PRO A 310 -5.61 2.50 13.70
C PRO A 310 -6.02 1.66 14.91
N LEU A 311 -5.32 1.81 16.02
CA LEU A 311 -5.53 1.02 17.23
C LEU A 311 -6.84 1.40 17.95
N ALA A 312 -7.51 0.42 18.57
CA ALA A 312 -8.73 0.63 19.36
C ALA A 312 -8.51 0.53 20.89
N ALA A 313 -7.25 0.53 21.34
CA ALA A 313 -6.94 0.41 22.78
C ALA A 313 -5.96 1.50 23.21
N VAL A 314 -6.17 2.05 24.42
CA VAL A 314 -5.40 3.17 24.99
C VAL A 314 -3.92 2.82 25.15
N GLU A 315 -3.62 1.68 25.74
CA GLU A 315 -2.26 1.31 26.13
C GLU A 315 -1.29 1.15 24.91
N PRO A 316 -1.64 0.44 23.84
CA PRO A 316 -0.80 0.39 22.65
C PRO A 316 -0.59 1.75 21.97
N ILE A 317 -1.62 2.63 21.99
CA ILE A 317 -1.53 3.99 21.47
C ILE A 317 -0.50 4.79 22.29
N ARG A 318 -0.62 4.77 23.61
CA ARG A 318 0.30 5.49 24.52
C ARG A 318 1.75 5.05 24.33
N ARG A 319 2.01 3.75 24.20
CA ARG A 319 3.35 3.22 23.95
C ARG A 319 3.97 3.77 22.66
N ARG A 320 3.16 3.91 21.59
CA ARG A 320 3.64 4.56 20.36
C ARG A 320 3.92 6.03 20.57
N GLN A 321 3.03 6.75 21.27
CA GLN A 321 3.21 8.17 21.60
C GLN A 321 4.46 8.42 22.45
N GLU A 322 4.76 7.54 23.41
CA GLU A 322 5.97 7.61 24.24
C GLU A 322 7.23 7.45 23.39
N ALA A 323 7.25 6.48 22.48
CA ALA A 323 8.36 6.30 21.55
C ALA A 323 8.53 7.52 20.62
N VAL A 324 7.44 8.09 20.11
CA VAL A 324 7.48 9.33 19.32
C VAL A 324 8.04 10.50 20.15
N GLN A 325 7.60 10.63 21.40
CA GLN A 325 8.10 11.67 22.32
C GLN A 325 9.61 11.58 22.52
N THR A 326 10.15 10.37 22.78
CA THR A 326 11.59 10.13 22.96
C THR A 326 12.40 10.62 21.75
N PHE A 327 11.92 10.37 20.54
CA PHE A 327 12.55 10.88 19.31
C PHE A 327 12.49 12.41 19.19
N ILE A 328 11.36 13.04 19.53
CA ILE A 328 11.18 14.50 19.44
C ILE A 328 12.13 15.22 20.43
N GLU A 329 12.26 14.68 21.63
CA GLU A 329 13.09 15.26 22.70
C GLU A 329 14.58 15.17 22.43
N ASN A 330 15.00 14.23 21.57
CA ASN A 330 16.38 14.09 21.12
C ASN A 330 16.49 14.26 19.60
N THR A 331 16.40 15.50 19.13
CA THR A 331 16.40 15.82 17.69
C THR A 331 17.66 15.33 16.97
N SER A 332 18.84 15.47 17.58
CA SER A 332 20.10 15.00 16.97
C SER A 332 20.13 13.48 16.83
N GLY A 333 19.59 12.77 17.80
CA GLY A 333 19.41 11.32 17.76
C GLY A 333 18.42 10.90 16.66
N LEU A 334 17.31 11.62 16.52
CA LEU A 334 16.34 11.40 15.43
C LEU A 334 16.98 11.59 14.06
N ASP A 335 17.69 12.68 13.84
CA ASP A 335 18.36 12.98 12.56
C ASP A 335 19.42 11.91 12.23
N SER A 336 20.23 11.50 13.21
CA SER A 336 21.23 10.43 13.06
C SER A 336 20.56 9.08 12.76
N PHE A 337 19.48 8.75 13.45
CA PHE A 337 18.71 7.52 13.25
C PHE A 337 18.13 7.45 11.83
N ARG A 338 17.49 8.53 11.38
CA ARG A 338 16.90 8.62 10.02
C ARG A 338 17.97 8.55 8.93
N ALA A 339 19.12 9.21 9.12
CA ALA A 339 20.25 9.15 8.19
C ALA A 339 20.79 7.72 8.04
N GLN A 340 20.82 6.97 9.15
CA GLN A 340 21.27 5.59 9.16
C GLN A 340 20.24 4.66 8.48
N LEU A 341 18.94 4.84 8.77
CA LEU A 341 17.88 4.09 8.13
C LEU A 341 17.83 4.30 6.61
N ALA A 342 18.16 5.48 6.11
CA ALA A 342 18.20 5.75 4.68
C ALA A 342 19.22 4.88 3.91
N GLN A 343 20.18 4.27 4.61
CA GLN A 343 21.13 3.32 4.04
C GLN A 343 20.60 1.88 4.05
N VAL A 344 19.55 1.60 4.80
CA VAL A 344 18.90 0.28 4.87
C VAL A 344 17.97 0.09 3.68
N ARG A 345 18.29 -0.91 2.86
CA ARG A 345 17.44 -1.31 1.74
C ARG A 345 16.27 -2.19 2.20
N ASP A 346 15.36 -2.49 1.27
CA ASP A 346 14.17 -3.32 1.54
C ASP A 346 14.54 -4.78 1.86
N LEU A 347 14.75 -5.08 3.14
CA LEU A 347 15.11 -6.41 3.64
C LEU A 347 14.00 -7.43 3.39
N GLU A 348 12.73 -7.04 3.56
CA GLU A 348 11.59 -7.95 3.37
C GLU A 348 11.55 -8.49 1.95
N ARG A 349 11.55 -7.61 0.95
CA ARG A 349 11.51 -8.00 -0.45
C ARG A 349 12.81 -8.68 -0.92
N THR A 350 13.94 -8.28 -0.36
CA THR A 350 15.23 -8.91 -0.69
C THR A 350 15.27 -10.37 -0.24
N ILE A 351 14.87 -10.66 1.01
CA ILE A 351 14.83 -12.05 1.49
C ILE A 351 13.76 -12.88 0.78
N GLY A 352 12.62 -12.25 0.42
CA GLY A 352 11.58 -12.88 -0.38
C GLY A 352 12.10 -13.33 -1.76
N ARG A 353 12.84 -12.47 -2.47
CA ARG A 353 13.45 -12.82 -3.78
C ARG A 353 14.50 -13.91 -3.64
N LEU A 354 15.38 -13.81 -2.64
CA LEU A 354 16.39 -14.84 -2.39
C LEU A 354 15.75 -16.19 -2.11
N SER A 355 14.68 -16.24 -1.29
CA SER A 355 13.95 -17.46 -1.00
C SER A 355 13.25 -18.04 -2.23
N ALA A 356 12.58 -17.19 -3.01
CA ALA A 356 11.86 -17.61 -4.21
C ALA A 356 12.78 -18.03 -5.39
N GLY A 357 14.10 -17.99 -5.24
CA GLY A 357 15.07 -18.31 -6.28
C GLY A 357 15.15 -17.30 -7.42
N SER A 358 14.50 -16.15 -7.29
CA SER A 358 14.55 -15.03 -8.25
C SER A 358 15.60 -13.97 -7.87
N GLY A 359 16.20 -14.08 -6.68
CA GLY A 359 17.26 -13.19 -6.21
C GLY A 359 18.61 -13.48 -6.87
N ASN A 360 19.48 -12.48 -6.90
CA ASN A 360 20.82 -12.54 -7.48
C ASN A 360 21.91 -12.06 -6.48
N ALA A 361 23.15 -12.02 -6.92
CA ALA A 361 24.28 -11.61 -6.09
C ALA A 361 24.17 -10.15 -5.58
N ARG A 362 23.52 -9.24 -6.32
CA ARG A 362 23.23 -7.87 -5.86
C ARG A 362 22.27 -7.83 -4.69
N ASP A 363 21.34 -8.79 -4.62
CA ASP A 363 20.44 -8.92 -3.45
C ASP A 363 21.20 -9.32 -2.19
N LEU A 364 22.22 -10.20 -2.31
CA LEU A 364 23.10 -10.54 -1.18
C LEU A 364 23.93 -9.34 -0.72
N VAL A 365 24.48 -8.56 -1.65
CA VAL A 365 25.20 -7.31 -1.32
C VAL A 365 24.27 -6.31 -0.65
N ALA A 366 23.05 -6.12 -1.16
CA ALA A 366 22.05 -5.22 -0.57
C ALA A 366 21.66 -5.65 0.85
N LEU A 367 21.50 -6.96 1.08
CA LEU A 367 21.25 -7.55 2.39
C LEU A 367 22.42 -7.28 3.35
N ARG A 368 23.66 -7.55 2.92
CA ARG A 368 24.87 -7.28 3.69
C ARG A 368 24.93 -5.83 4.14
N MET A 369 24.81 -4.89 3.18
CA MET A 369 24.85 -3.46 3.46
C MET A 369 23.80 -3.01 4.48
N ALA A 370 22.60 -3.59 4.43
CA ALA A 370 21.57 -3.31 5.40
C ALA A 370 21.88 -3.89 6.79
N LEU A 371 22.40 -5.11 6.87
CA LEU A 371 22.78 -5.75 8.13
C LEU A 371 23.97 -5.07 8.81
N GLU A 372 24.92 -4.51 8.05
CA GLU A 372 26.04 -3.72 8.53
C GLU A 372 25.60 -2.47 9.33
N GLN A 373 24.37 -1.96 9.06
CA GLN A 373 23.85 -0.78 9.76
C GLN A 373 23.25 -1.12 11.14
N ILE A 374 22.90 -2.38 11.40
CA ILE A 374 22.15 -2.78 12.61
C ILE A 374 22.88 -2.42 13.91
N PRO A 375 24.19 -2.67 14.08
CA PRO A 375 24.90 -2.29 15.31
C PRO A 375 24.82 -0.79 15.58
N THR A 376 24.99 0.05 14.54
CA THR A 376 24.91 1.51 14.65
C THR A 376 23.51 1.97 15.02
N VAL A 377 22.49 1.41 14.37
CA VAL A 377 21.08 1.66 14.68
C VAL A 377 20.75 1.33 16.12
N LYS A 378 21.18 0.18 16.62
CA LYS A 378 21.02 -0.21 18.04
C LYS A 378 21.74 0.75 18.98
N GLY A 379 22.98 1.12 18.70
CA GLY A 379 23.73 2.07 19.50
C GLY A 379 23.04 3.44 19.63
N ILE A 380 22.44 3.93 18.55
CA ILE A 380 21.65 5.16 18.57
C ILE A 380 20.40 4.98 19.45
N LEU A 381 19.65 3.86 19.28
CA LEU A 381 18.45 3.58 20.08
C LEU A 381 18.77 3.46 21.57
N SER A 382 19.80 2.71 21.95
CA SER A 382 20.26 2.58 23.34
C SER A 382 20.61 3.95 23.95
N THR A 383 21.23 4.84 23.14
CA THR A 383 21.57 6.20 23.59
C THR A 383 20.31 7.05 23.81
N LEU A 384 19.32 6.96 22.90
CA LEU A 384 18.03 7.65 23.02
C LEU A 384 17.27 7.22 24.27
N VAL A 385 17.17 5.92 24.49
CA VAL A 385 16.50 5.33 25.66
C VAL A 385 17.20 5.73 26.97
N ALA A 386 18.54 5.68 27.00
CA ALA A 386 19.32 6.08 28.18
C ALA A 386 19.20 7.58 28.48
N ALA A 387 19.10 8.44 27.47
CA ALA A 387 18.90 9.87 27.64
C ALA A 387 17.54 10.18 28.27
N ASP A 388 16.48 9.50 27.82
CA ASP A 388 15.13 9.64 28.35
C ASP A 388 15.03 9.16 29.81
N ALA A 389 15.64 8.01 30.15
CA ALA A 389 15.74 7.50 31.51
C ALA A 389 16.41 8.48 32.46
N ARG A 390 17.52 9.11 32.06
CA ARG A 390 18.24 10.11 32.87
C ARG A 390 17.38 11.37 33.10
N ARG A 391 16.61 11.79 32.10
CA ARG A 391 15.73 12.97 32.22
C ARG A 391 14.60 12.75 33.21
N LEU A 392 13.99 11.56 33.18
CA LEU A 392 12.95 11.19 34.14
C LEU A 392 13.47 11.08 35.59
N THR A 393 14.75 10.79 35.78
CA THR A 393 15.39 10.69 37.12
C THR A 393 16.07 11.97 37.57
N SER A 394 16.04 13.06 36.79
CA SER A 394 16.72 14.31 37.15
C SER A 394 16.12 14.98 38.40
N PRO A 395 16.93 15.62 39.28
CA PRO A 395 16.46 16.24 40.51
C PRO A 395 15.48 17.40 40.32
N GLU A 396 15.49 18.04 39.16
CA GLU A 396 14.58 19.14 38.83
C GLU A 396 13.12 18.66 38.69
N ASN A 397 12.90 17.47 38.14
CA ASN A 397 11.57 16.83 38.08
C ASN A 397 11.14 16.21 39.42
N SER A 398 12.10 15.85 40.28
CA SER A 398 11.83 15.24 41.59
C SER A 398 11.35 16.24 42.65
N GLN A 399 11.62 17.53 42.51
CA GLN A 399 11.22 18.56 43.49
C GLN A 399 9.73 18.94 43.40
N SER A 400 9.04 18.68 42.31
CA SER A 400 7.59 18.89 42.20
C SER A 400 6.75 17.73 42.76
N LEU A 401 7.37 16.64 43.22
CA LEU A 401 6.75 15.33 43.51
C LEU A 401 6.83 14.97 45.02
N LEU A 402 6.40 15.86 45.90
CA LEU A 402 6.40 15.64 47.36
C LEU A 402 5.13 14.88 47.87
N THR A 403 4.33 14.23 47.03
CA THR A 403 3.19 13.41 47.49
C THR A 403 3.38 11.94 47.11
N SER A 404 2.88 11.02 47.96
CA SER A 404 2.97 9.57 47.73
C SER A 404 2.37 9.11 46.39
N ALA A 405 1.32 9.76 45.92
CA ALA A 405 0.70 9.51 44.61
C ALA A 405 1.65 9.82 43.44
N ALA A 406 2.46 10.87 43.57
CA ALA A 406 3.44 11.25 42.56
C ALA A 406 4.67 10.32 42.53
N ALA A 407 4.99 9.65 43.65
CA ALA A 407 6.05 8.63 43.69
C ALA A 407 5.60 7.32 43.00
N ASP A 408 4.31 6.97 43.09
CA ASP A 408 3.76 5.85 42.37
C ASP A 408 3.59 6.14 40.87
N GLU A 409 3.24 7.38 40.50
CA GLU A 409 3.25 7.86 39.10
C GLU A 409 4.68 7.85 38.51
N LEU A 410 5.70 8.21 39.32
CA LEU A 410 7.12 8.17 38.89
C LEU A 410 7.63 6.73 38.73
N LYS A 411 7.25 5.82 39.64
CA LYS A 411 7.55 4.39 39.49
C LYS A 411 6.89 3.80 38.26
N ASP A 412 5.65 4.18 38.02
CA ASP A 412 4.90 3.80 36.85
C ASP A 412 5.49 4.41 35.56
N ALA A 413 5.95 5.67 35.62
CA ALA A 413 6.67 6.32 34.52
C ALA A 413 8.06 5.70 34.28
N LEU A 414 8.79 5.32 35.31
CA LEU A 414 10.07 4.62 35.18
C LEU A 414 9.92 3.17 34.66
N GLN A 415 8.80 2.52 34.96
CA GLN A 415 8.47 1.23 34.34
C GLN A 415 7.99 1.39 32.88
N ARG A 416 7.53 2.59 32.52
CA ARG A 416 7.08 2.96 31.16
C ARG A 416 8.20 3.52 30.27
N VAL A 417 9.43 3.73 30.79
CA VAL A 417 10.62 4.09 29.98
C VAL A 417 10.65 3.17 28.76
N PRO A 418 10.72 3.69 27.57
CA PRO A 418 9.97 3.30 26.38
C PRO A 418 10.01 1.79 26.12
N ALA A 419 9.11 1.09 26.81
CA ALA A 419 8.97 -0.36 26.71
C ALA A 419 8.87 -0.83 25.25
N LEU A 420 8.29 0.01 24.39
CA LEU A 420 8.20 -0.26 22.96
C LEU A 420 9.56 -0.14 22.27
N LEU A 421 10.35 0.92 22.51
CA LEU A 421 11.67 1.09 21.88
C LEU A 421 12.64 0.00 22.33
N ASN A 422 12.66 -0.34 23.64
CA ASN A 422 13.46 -1.44 24.17
C ASN A 422 13.08 -2.79 23.56
N ASN A 423 11.77 -3.04 23.43
CA ASN A 423 11.28 -4.27 22.80
C ASN A 423 11.70 -4.33 21.33
N LEU A 424 11.56 -3.24 20.58
CA LEU A 424 11.96 -3.18 19.17
C LEU A 424 13.49 -3.30 19.02
N GLU A 425 14.28 -2.66 19.89
CA GLU A 425 15.74 -2.80 19.92
C GLU A 425 16.17 -4.26 20.14
N SER A 426 15.54 -4.97 21.07
CA SER A 426 15.81 -6.39 21.35
C SER A 426 15.51 -7.31 20.17
N GLN A 427 14.63 -6.91 19.27
CA GLN A 427 14.29 -7.64 18.04
C GLN A 427 15.28 -7.41 16.90
N LEU A 428 16.14 -6.38 16.99
CA LEU A 428 17.21 -6.14 16.04
C LEU A 428 18.35 -7.11 16.29
N THR A 429 18.49 -8.12 15.43
CA THR A 429 19.54 -9.13 15.56
C THR A 429 20.77 -8.72 14.74
N GLU A 430 21.91 -8.60 15.39
CA GLU A 430 23.20 -8.45 14.73
C GLU A 430 23.66 -9.80 14.16
N MET A 431 24.20 -9.80 12.96
CA MET A 431 24.59 -11.01 12.24
C MET A 431 25.98 -10.85 11.61
N PRO A 432 27.03 -10.64 12.43
CA PRO A 432 28.37 -10.35 11.92
C PRO A 432 28.93 -11.49 11.05
N ASP A 433 28.70 -12.75 11.43
CA ASP A 433 29.17 -13.90 10.67
C ASP A 433 28.56 -13.94 9.26
N LEU A 434 27.29 -13.57 9.13
CA LEU A 434 26.61 -13.52 7.84
C LEU A 434 27.09 -12.37 6.97
N VAL A 435 27.34 -11.21 7.59
CA VAL A 435 27.93 -10.04 6.93
C VAL A 435 29.32 -10.39 6.40
N GLU A 436 30.17 -11.02 7.24
CA GLU A 436 31.51 -11.44 6.84
C GLU A 436 31.48 -12.50 5.73
N LEU A 437 30.59 -13.49 5.82
CA LEU A 437 30.41 -14.49 4.77
C LEU A 437 30.13 -13.85 3.41
N VAL A 438 29.12 -12.95 3.35
CA VAL A 438 28.76 -12.31 2.09
C VAL A 438 29.87 -11.37 1.60
N LEU A 439 30.55 -10.65 2.51
CA LEU A 439 31.68 -9.77 2.18
C LEU A 439 32.84 -10.55 1.56
N ARG A 440 33.17 -11.73 2.10
CA ARG A 440 34.25 -12.60 1.60
C ARG A 440 33.88 -13.30 0.30
N ALA A 441 32.60 -13.67 0.14
CA ALA A 441 32.16 -14.49 -0.98
C ALA A 441 31.82 -13.69 -2.24
N ILE A 442 31.12 -12.52 -2.08
CA ILE A 442 30.53 -11.77 -3.20
C ILE A 442 31.35 -10.50 -3.47
N VAL A 443 31.55 -10.19 -4.74
CA VAL A 443 32.17 -8.92 -5.16
C VAL A 443 31.24 -7.73 -4.85
N ASP A 444 31.78 -6.51 -4.77
CA ASP A 444 30.99 -5.33 -4.38
C ASP A 444 30.01 -4.86 -5.45
N ASP A 445 30.30 -5.07 -6.74
CA ASP A 445 29.39 -4.80 -7.87
C ASP A 445 29.24 -6.05 -8.75
N PRO A 446 28.44 -7.02 -8.33
CA PRO A 446 28.28 -8.26 -9.09
C PRO A 446 27.40 -8.02 -10.35
N PRO A 447 27.55 -8.86 -11.39
CA PRO A 447 26.72 -8.81 -12.59
C PRO A 447 25.22 -9.06 -12.25
N LEU A 448 24.34 -8.62 -13.14
CA LEU A 448 22.89 -8.82 -12.97
C LEU A 448 22.48 -10.28 -13.17
N ALA A 449 23.08 -10.94 -14.16
CA ALA A 449 22.73 -12.30 -14.52
C ALA A 449 23.72 -13.30 -13.90
N LEU A 450 23.20 -14.23 -13.12
CA LEU A 450 24.00 -15.30 -12.48
C LEU A 450 24.80 -16.17 -13.47
N LYS A 451 24.38 -16.20 -14.75
CA LYS A 451 25.05 -16.97 -15.82
C LYS A 451 26.26 -16.25 -16.45
N GLU A 452 26.50 -15.01 -16.10
CA GLU A 452 27.64 -14.24 -16.66
C GLU A 452 28.96 -14.57 -15.95
N GLY A 453 28.91 -15.11 -14.73
CA GLY A 453 30.09 -15.31 -13.86
C GLY A 453 30.61 -13.98 -13.32
N GLY A 454 31.71 -14.03 -12.58
CA GLY A 454 32.35 -12.82 -11.99
C GLY A 454 31.61 -12.30 -10.75
N MET A 455 30.82 -13.11 -10.06
CA MET A 455 30.09 -12.72 -8.85
C MET A 455 30.80 -13.15 -7.56
N ILE A 456 31.65 -14.15 -7.61
CA ILE A 456 32.42 -14.63 -6.45
C ILE A 456 33.77 -13.94 -6.42
N ARG A 457 34.17 -13.54 -5.22
CA ARG A 457 35.43 -12.82 -4.96
C ARG A 457 36.62 -13.77 -5.07
N ASP A 458 37.73 -13.31 -5.70
CA ASP A 458 38.99 -14.04 -5.70
C ASP A 458 39.47 -14.32 -4.25
N GLY A 459 39.95 -15.52 -3.99
CA GLY A 459 40.39 -15.96 -2.64
C GLY A 459 39.27 -16.58 -1.77
N PHE A 460 38.03 -16.67 -2.27
CA PHE A 460 36.95 -17.33 -1.54
C PHE A 460 37.02 -18.87 -1.65
N ASP A 461 37.31 -19.37 -2.86
CA ASP A 461 37.43 -20.82 -3.14
C ASP A 461 38.65 -21.12 -4.00
N ALA A 462 39.52 -22.02 -3.53
CA ALA A 462 40.77 -22.33 -4.20
C ALA A 462 40.60 -22.98 -5.62
N ALA A 463 39.56 -23.78 -5.80
CA ALA A 463 39.29 -24.41 -7.11
C ALA A 463 38.79 -23.37 -8.14
N LEU A 464 38.04 -22.38 -7.68
CA LEU A 464 37.63 -21.26 -8.52
C LEU A 464 38.81 -20.37 -8.90
N ASP A 465 39.71 -20.09 -7.94
CA ASP A 465 40.91 -19.30 -8.19
C ASP A 465 41.84 -19.99 -9.22
N GLU A 466 41.97 -21.30 -9.18
CA GLU A 466 42.71 -22.09 -10.21
C GLU A 466 42.05 -21.94 -11.59
N LEU A 467 40.72 -22.02 -11.69
CA LEU A 467 40.02 -21.85 -12.97
C LEU A 467 40.17 -20.40 -13.51
N HIS A 468 40.12 -19.39 -12.64
CA HIS A 468 40.35 -18.00 -13.02
C HIS A 468 41.79 -17.76 -13.48
N ALA A 469 42.76 -18.38 -12.79
CA ALA A 469 44.17 -18.31 -13.18
C ALA A 469 44.41 -18.98 -14.56
N ALA A 470 43.78 -20.12 -14.80
CA ALA A 470 43.88 -20.81 -16.09
C ALA A 470 43.27 -19.99 -17.24
N THR A 471 42.14 -19.31 -16.98
CA THR A 471 41.47 -18.44 -17.96
C THR A 471 42.29 -17.20 -18.26
N ARG A 472 42.85 -16.53 -17.20
CA ARG A 472 43.75 -15.36 -17.33
C ARG A 472 45.01 -15.71 -18.07
N GLY A 473 45.72 -16.80 -17.64
CA GLY A 473 46.91 -17.28 -18.29
C GLY A 473 46.70 -17.67 -19.76
N GLY A 474 45.54 -18.23 -20.09
CA GLY A 474 45.14 -18.51 -21.47
C GLY A 474 44.93 -17.27 -22.31
N LYS A 475 44.33 -16.21 -21.77
CA LYS A 475 44.15 -14.91 -22.45
C LYS A 475 45.51 -14.20 -22.67
N ASP A 476 46.42 -14.28 -21.68
CA ASP A 476 47.78 -13.73 -21.80
C ASP A 476 48.58 -14.52 -22.88
N TRP A 477 48.39 -15.83 -22.96
CA TRP A 477 48.98 -16.64 -23.99
C TRP A 477 48.50 -16.27 -25.42
N ILE A 478 47.16 -15.98 -25.55
CA ILE A 478 46.59 -15.52 -26.85
C ILE A 478 47.18 -14.17 -27.23
N ALA A 479 47.33 -13.23 -26.28
CA ALA A 479 47.94 -11.92 -26.51
C ALA A 479 49.42 -12.08 -26.94
N LYS A 480 50.17 -12.99 -26.31
CA LYS A 480 51.55 -13.31 -26.69
C LYS A 480 51.57 -13.97 -28.06
N LEU A 481 50.72 -14.94 -28.33
CA LEU A 481 50.60 -15.55 -29.68
C LEU A 481 50.36 -14.50 -30.77
N GLN A 482 49.47 -13.52 -30.50
CA GLN A 482 49.25 -12.43 -31.48
C GLN A 482 50.54 -11.64 -31.74
N ALA A 483 51.33 -11.30 -30.71
CA ALA A 483 52.58 -10.56 -30.86
C ALA A 483 53.65 -11.41 -31.60
N ASP A 484 53.79 -12.68 -31.26
CA ASP A 484 54.72 -13.61 -31.91
C ASP A 484 54.37 -13.84 -33.39
N GLU A 485 53.05 -13.98 -33.70
CA GLU A 485 52.55 -14.12 -35.05
C GLU A 485 52.71 -12.84 -35.91
N ILE A 486 52.54 -11.67 -35.33
CA ILE A 486 52.86 -10.38 -36.01
C ILE A 486 54.33 -10.35 -36.33
N THR A 487 55.22 -10.73 -35.41
CA THR A 487 56.65 -10.72 -35.61
C THR A 487 57.08 -11.75 -36.69
N ARG A 488 56.53 -12.98 -36.61
CA ARG A 488 56.83 -14.04 -37.54
C ARG A 488 56.34 -13.81 -38.96
N THR A 489 55.13 -13.26 -39.12
CA THR A 489 54.49 -13.05 -40.44
C THR A 489 54.83 -11.68 -41.03
N GLY A 490 55.26 -10.72 -40.24
CA GLY A 490 55.45 -9.33 -40.66
C GLY A 490 54.13 -8.62 -40.98
N ILE A 491 52.98 -9.15 -40.52
CA ILE A 491 51.64 -8.59 -40.75
C ILE A 491 51.23 -7.77 -39.55
N SER A 492 51.53 -6.50 -39.53
CA SER A 492 51.20 -5.57 -38.42
C SER A 492 49.72 -5.39 -38.14
N SER A 493 48.87 -5.71 -39.12
CA SER A 493 47.39 -5.64 -38.99
C SER A 493 46.74 -6.92 -38.48
N LEU A 494 47.53 -8.02 -38.23
CA LEU A 494 47.04 -9.27 -37.71
C LEU A 494 46.43 -9.09 -36.34
N LYS A 495 45.21 -9.63 -36.12
CA LYS A 495 44.52 -9.61 -34.82
C LYS A 495 43.98 -10.99 -34.52
N VAL A 496 44.17 -11.42 -33.25
CA VAL A 496 43.47 -12.59 -32.71
C VAL A 496 42.19 -12.07 -32.05
N ARG A 497 41.02 -12.60 -32.49
CA ARG A 497 39.71 -12.17 -32.01
C ARG A 497 38.84 -13.41 -31.65
N PHE A 498 37.82 -13.19 -30.89
CA PHE A 498 36.82 -14.17 -30.49
C PHE A 498 35.47 -13.91 -31.17
N ASN A 499 34.81 -14.99 -31.56
CA ASN A 499 33.43 -14.99 -32.05
C ASN A 499 32.69 -16.17 -31.49
N SER A 500 31.47 -15.97 -30.97
CA SER A 500 30.65 -17.01 -30.32
C SER A 500 30.36 -18.24 -31.21
N VAL A 501 30.36 -18.08 -32.54
CA VAL A 501 30.07 -19.15 -33.50
C VAL A 501 31.32 -19.95 -33.87
N PHE A 502 32.48 -19.29 -33.98
CA PHE A 502 33.71 -19.92 -34.50
C PHE A 502 34.85 -20.05 -33.45
N GLY A 503 34.67 -19.41 -32.29
CA GLY A 503 35.69 -19.33 -31.25
C GLY A 503 36.78 -18.32 -31.55
N TYR A 504 38.00 -18.55 -31.07
CA TYR A 504 39.15 -17.70 -31.37
C TYR A 504 39.66 -17.91 -32.81
N TYR A 505 39.99 -16.82 -33.49
CA TYR A 505 40.49 -16.79 -34.87
C TYR A 505 41.51 -15.70 -35.09
N ILE A 506 42.38 -15.93 -36.05
CA ILE A 506 43.36 -14.90 -36.55
C ILE A 506 42.72 -14.21 -37.75
N GLU A 507 42.59 -12.90 -37.68
CA GLU A 507 42.04 -12.09 -38.76
C GLU A 507 43.16 -11.40 -39.49
N VAL A 508 43.22 -11.63 -40.80
CA VAL A 508 44.19 -11.04 -41.71
C VAL A 508 43.46 -10.22 -42.78
N THR A 509 43.89 -9.00 -43.00
CA THR A 509 43.31 -8.10 -44.00
C THR A 509 43.66 -8.55 -45.43
N LYS A 510 42.81 -8.26 -46.42
CA LYS A 510 42.99 -8.67 -47.84
C LYS A 510 44.33 -8.27 -48.41
N SER A 511 44.92 -7.17 -48.01
CA SER A 511 46.20 -6.67 -48.46
C SER A 511 47.42 -7.49 -48.04
N ASN A 512 47.24 -8.41 -47.11
CA ASN A 512 48.30 -9.21 -46.54
C ASN A 512 48.07 -10.74 -46.66
N LEU A 513 47.18 -11.18 -47.54
CA LEU A 513 46.86 -12.61 -47.73
C LEU A 513 48.05 -13.41 -48.29
N ASP A 514 48.91 -12.79 -49.09
CA ASP A 514 50.10 -13.40 -49.66
C ASP A 514 51.17 -13.77 -48.60
N LYS A 515 51.10 -13.17 -47.41
CA LYS A 515 52.02 -13.41 -46.31
C LYS A 515 51.50 -14.45 -45.32
N VAL A 516 50.29 -15.00 -45.55
CA VAL A 516 49.69 -15.98 -44.65
C VAL A 516 50.45 -17.30 -44.70
N PRO A 517 50.92 -17.85 -43.56
CA PRO A 517 51.61 -19.14 -43.50
C PRO A 517 50.74 -20.32 -43.95
N GLN A 518 51.34 -21.31 -44.58
CA GLN A 518 50.62 -22.48 -45.11
C GLN A 518 49.89 -23.32 -44.04
N HIS A 519 50.33 -23.31 -42.77
CA HIS A 519 49.72 -24.03 -41.69
C HIS A 519 48.48 -23.36 -41.12
N TYR A 520 48.12 -22.15 -41.55
CA TYR A 520 46.87 -21.51 -41.20
C TYR A 520 45.70 -22.14 -41.93
N ILE A 521 44.71 -22.58 -41.18
CA ILE A 521 43.49 -23.23 -41.71
C ILE A 521 42.45 -22.12 -41.89
N ARG A 522 42.07 -21.85 -43.11
CA ARG A 522 41.03 -20.85 -43.44
C ARG A 522 39.66 -21.33 -42.96
N LYS A 523 38.93 -20.50 -42.21
CA LYS A 523 37.58 -20.74 -41.69
C LYS A 523 36.50 -19.92 -42.35
N GLN A 524 36.78 -18.65 -42.63
CA GLN A 524 35.79 -17.72 -43.20
C GLN A 524 36.44 -16.60 -43.96
N THR A 525 35.84 -16.23 -45.12
CA THR A 525 36.16 -15.04 -45.86
C THR A 525 35.14 -13.96 -45.49
N VAL A 526 35.62 -12.75 -45.13
CA VAL A 526 34.79 -11.58 -44.75
C VAL A 526 35.07 -10.45 -45.72
N ALA A 527 34.22 -9.40 -45.70
CA ALA A 527 34.31 -8.27 -46.65
C ALA A 527 35.73 -7.64 -46.73
N ASN A 528 36.44 -7.54 -45.60
CA ASN A 528 37.72 -6.85 -45.48
C ASN A 528 38.93 -7.75 -45.25
N GLY A 529 38.79 -9.10 -45.18
CA GLY A 529 39.88 -10.01 -44.85
C GLY A 529 39.43 -11.46 -44.82
N GLU A 530 40.30 -12.31 -44.29
CA GLU A 530 40.04 -13.70 -44.05
C GLU A 530 40.34 -14.09 -42.58
N ARG A 531 39.63 -15.09 -42.10
CA ARG A 531 39.74 -15.62 -40.74
C ARG A 531 40.34 -17.01 -40.77
N TYR A 532 41.34 -17.17 -39.95
CA TYR A 532 42.13 -18.42 -39.86
C TYR A 532 42.17 -18.99 -38.44
N ILE A 533 42.45 -20.27 -38.34
CA ILE A 533 42.75 -20.96 -37.10
C ILE A 533 44.05 -21.74 -37.21
N THR A 534 44.70 -21.98 -36.07
CA THR A 534 45.82 -22.90 -35.97
C THR A 534 45.46 -24.00 -34.96
N PRO A 535 46.10 -25.20 -35.06
CA PRO A 535 45.86 -26.28 -34.08
C PRO A 535 46.16 -25.85 -32.63
N GLU A 536 47.25 -25.09 -32.43
CA GLU A 536 47.64 -24.54 -31.13
C GLU A 536 46.59 -23.56 -30.55
N LEU A 537 46.06 -22.68 -31.37
CA LEU A 537 45.00 -21.74 -30.99
C LEU A 537 43.72 -22.49 -30.62
N LYS A 538 43.40 -23.60 -31.31
CA LYS A 538 42.22 -24.41 -31.00
C LYS A 538 42.39 -25.23 -29.73
N GLU A 539 43.59 -25.73 -29.43
CA GLU A 539 43.86 -26.43 -28.18
C GLU A 539 43.72 -25.47 -26.99
N MET A 540 44.32 -24.29 -27.11
CA MET A 540 44.23 -23.30 -26.05
C MET A 540 42.80 -22.77 -25.87
N GLU A 541 42.06 -22.55 -26.97
CA GLU A 541 40.63 -22.21 -26.93
C GLU A 541 39.84 -23.24 -26.11
N GLY A 542 40.06 -24.54 -26.36
CA GLY A 542 39.39 -25.60 -25.60
C GLY A 542 39.71 -25.53 -24.10
N LYS A 543 40.94 -25.19 -23.75
CA LYS A 543 41.37 -25.03 -22.34
C LYS A 543 40.68 -23.78 -21.70
N ILE A 544 40.68 -22.64 -22.41
CA ILE A 544 40.07 -21.39 -21.91
C ILE A 544 38.56 -21.56 -21.77
N LEU A 545 37.84 -21.94 -22.81
CA LEU A 545 36.37 -22.08 -22.80
C LEU A 545 35.93 -23.14 -21.80
N GLY A 546 36.64 -24.25 -21.71
CA GLY A 546 36.37 -25.29 -20.69
C GLY A 546 36.64 -24.82 -19.25
N ALA A 547 37.60 -23.90 -19.05
CA ALA A 547 37.83 -23.31 -17.74
C ALA A 547 36.75 -22.23 -17.43
N GLU A 548 36.36 -21.40 -18.38
CA GLU A 548 35.29 -20.41 -18.24
C GLU A 548 33.95 -21.10 -17.92
N GLU A 549 33.54 -22.13 -18.64
CA GLU A 549 32.30 -22.86 -18.40
C GLU A 549 32.27 -23.49 -16.99
N ARG A 550 33.37 -24.14 -16.58
CA ARG A 550 33.49 -24.72 -15.25
C ARG A 550 33.53 -23.66 -14.15
N SER A 551 34.17 -22.51 -14.40
CA SER A 551 34.21 -21.39 -13.49
C SER A 551 32.81 -20.84 -13.24
N VAL A 552 32.02 -20.54 -14.30
CA VAL A 552 30.63 -20.03 -14.17
C VAL A 552 29.74 -21.03 -13.42
N LYS A 553 29.89 -22.35 -13.69
CA LYS A 553 29.14 -23.37 -12.98
C LYS A 553 29.50 -23.40 -11.49
N LEU A 554 30.80 -23.38 -11.15
CA LEU A 554 31.27 -23.39 -9.76
C LEU A 554 30.85 -22.10 -9.03
N GLU A 555 30.96 -20.94 -9.67
CA GLU A 555 30.47 -19.70 -9.11
C GLU A 555 28.96 -19.75 -8.78
N TYR A 556 28.16 -20.35 -9.64
CA TYR A 556 26.74 -20.57 -9.37
C TYR A 556 26.50 -21.50 -8.17
N GLU A 557 27.25 -22.58 -8.06
CA GLU A 557 27.17 -23.50 -6.91
C GLU A 557 27.57 -22.81 -5.60
N LEU A 558 28.65 -22.03 -5.61
CA LEU A 558 29.10 -21.24 -4.47
C LEU A 558 28.06 -20.16 -4.08
N PHE A 559 27.49 -19.45 -5.06
CA PHE A 559 26.40 -18.52 -4.83
C PHE A 559 25.19 -19.20 -4.16
N GLN A 560 24.80 -20.40 -4.62
CA GLN A 560 23.71 -21.16 -4.01
C GLN A 560 24.02 -21.50 -2.55
N HIS A 561 25.25 -21.91 -2.25
CA HIS A 561 25.68 -22.21 -0.88
C HIS A 561 25.57 -20.97 0.01
N VAL A 562 26.10 -19.80 -0.41
CA VAL A 562 26.00 -18.54 0.33
C VAL A 562 24.53 -18.15 0.54
N ARG A 563 23.68 -18.31 -0.50
CA ARG A 563 22.25 -18.05 -0.39
C ARG A 563 21.57 -18.96 0.64
N GLU A 564 21.90 -20.25 0.68
CA GLU A 564 21.33 -21.20 1.64
C GLU A 564 21.70 -20.85 3.08
N GLU A 565 22.94 -20.44 3.33
CA GLU A 565 23.38 -19.95 4.65
C GLU A 565 22.59 -18.71 5.09
N VAL A 566 22.37 -17.76 4.17
CA VAL A 566 21.52 -16.58 4.41
C VAL A 566 20.09 -17.00 4.75
N LEU A 567 19.51 -17.91 3.99
CA LEU A 567 18.15 -18.41 4.21
C LEU A 567 18.02 -19.18 5.53
N GLY A 568 19.09 -19.79 6.05
CA GLY A 568 19.14 -20.40 7.37
C GLY A 568 18.88 -19.39 8.53
N GLN A 569 19.16 -18.11 8.32
CA GLN A 569 18.91 -17.04 9.31
C GLN A 569 17.63 -16.21 9.00
N MET A 570 16.84 -16.63 8.03
CA MET A 570 15.65 -15.88 7.54
C MET A 570 14.70 -15.41 8.64
N PRO A 571 14.30 -16.20 9.65
CA PRO A 571 13.37 -15.73 10.69
C PRO A 571 13.90 -14.51 11.46
N LYS A 572 15.22 -14.46 11.73
CA LYS A 572 15.87 -13.35 12.42
C LYS A 572 15.92 -12.10 11.52
N ILE A 573 16.23 -12.29 10.22
CA ILE A 573 16.24 -11.20 9.24
C ILE A 573 14.84 -10.59 9.12
N GLN A 574 13.80 -11.40 9.01
CA GLN A 574 12.41 -10.94 8.95
C GLN A 574 11.98 -10.23 10.23
N GLN A 575 12.35 -10.73 11.40
CA GLN A 575 12.08 -10.07 12.68
C GLN A 575 12.74 -8.70 12.75
N THR A 576 14.01 -8.61 12.36
CA THR A 576 14.76 -7.35 12.27
C THR A 576 14.11 -6.37 11.30
N ALA A 577 13.66 -6.83 10.12
CA ALA A 577 12.99 -5.99 9.14
C ALA A 577 11.68 -5.40 9.66
N VAL A 578 10.85 -6.20 10.33
CA VAL A 578 9.59 -5.74 10.96
C VAL A 578 9.86 -4.72 12.07
N ALA A 579 10.90 -4.95 12.90
CA ALA A 579 11.29 -4.00 13.95
C ALA A 579 11.76 -2.66 13.34
N LEU A 580 12.60 -2.71 12.31
CA LEU A 580 13.06 -1.52 11.57
C LEU A 580 11.89 -0.75 10.94
N ALA A 581 10.93 -1.45 10.34
CA ALA A 581 9.75 -0.82 9.74
C ALA A 581 8.91 -0.07 10.78
N GLN A 582 8.71 -0.64 11.98
CA GLN A 582 8.00 0.03 13.07
C GLN A 582 8.77 1.25 13.59
N LEU A 583 10.07 1.12 13.79
CA LEU A 583 10.93 2.22 14.21
C LEU A 583 10.95 3.37 13.20
N ASP A 584 10.96 3.06 11.91
CA ASP A 584 10.90 4.03 10.81
C ASP A 584 9.58 4.83 10.83
N VAL A 585 8.44 4.17 11.09
CA VAL A 585 7.14 4.86 11.24
C VAL A 585 7.14 5.77 12.47
N LEU A 586 7.64 5.32 13.62
CA LEU A 586 7.71 6.13 14.84
C LEU A 586 8.62 7.36 14.63
N ALA A 587 9.76 7.19 13.96
CA ALA A 587 10.65 8.29 13.61
C ALA A 587 10.01 9.24 12.58
N ALA A 588 9.20 8.74 11.64
CA ALA A 588 8.45 9.54 10.68
C ALA A 588 7.36 10.38 11.36
N PHE A 589 6.66 9.82 12.35
CA PHE A 589 5.70 10.58 13.17
C PHE A 589 6.40 11.67 13.98
N ALA A 590 7.55 11.38 14.59
CA ALA A 590 8.34 12.36 15.32
C ALA A 590 8.81 13.51 14.42
N GLU A 591 9.32 13.19 13.23
CA GLU A 591 9.75 14.20 12.25
C GLU A 591 8.59 15.06 11.76
N THR A 592 7.43 14.45 11.48
CA THR A 592 6.21 15.19 11.10
C THR A 592 5.77 16.13 12.21
N ALA A 593 5.77 15.66 13.45
CA ALA A 593 5.40 16.46 14.63
C ALA A 593 6.36 17.63 14.84
N ARG A 594 7.66 17.42 14.67
CA ARG A 594 8.69 18.46 14.77
C ARG A 594 8.54 19.52 13.71
N LEU A 595 8.35 19.13 12.45
CA LEU A 595 8.24 20.05 11.32
C LEU A 595 6.97 20.91 11.34
N HIS A 596 5.86 20.35 11.83
CA HIS A 596 4.55 20.99 11.76
C HIS A 596 3.98 21.35 13.12
N ASN A 597 4.78 21.32 14.19
CA ASN A 597 4.37 21.65 15.57
C ASN A 597 3.09 20.91 15.99
N TYR A 598 3.10 19.57 15.90
CA TYR A 598 2.02 18.74 16.39
C TYR A 598 2.17 18.49 17.88
N CYS A 599 1.03 18.44 18.60
CA CYS A 599 1.01 18.14 20.03
C CYS A 599 0.76 16.64 20.29
N ARG A 600 1.21 16.16 21.45
CA ARG A 600 0.86 14.82 21.95
C ARG A 600 -0.60 14.83 22.43
N PRO A 601 -1.51 14.06 21.79
CA PRO A 601 -2.89 13.99 22.25
C PRO A 601 -2.98 13.11 23.51
N LEU A 602 -3.82 13.54 24.47
CA LEU A 602 -4.23 12.67 25.58
C LEU A 602 -5.33 11.72 25.07
N VAL A 603 -5.03 10.43 25.07
CA VAL A 603 -6.00 9.39 24.66
C VAL A 603 -6.54 8.70 25.89
N ALA A 604 -7.88 8.60 25.98
CA ALA A 604 -8.59 7.98 27.08
C ALA A 604 -9.78 7.15 26.57
N ASP A 605 -10.36 6.31 27.41
CA ASP A 605 -11.52 5.49 27.06
C ASP A 605 -12.85 6.24 27.33
N GLU A 606 -12.81 7.31 28.07
CA GLU A 606 -13.93 8.20 28.42
C GLU A 606 -13.48 9.66 28.40
N GLY A 607 -14.43 10.59 28.25
CA GLY A 607 -14.16 12.04 28.44
C GLY A 607 -14.52 12.94 27.26
N GLY A 608 -14.93 12.36 26.13
CA GLY A 608 -15.30 13.09 24.94
C GLY A 608 -14.10 13.53 24.09
N LEU A 609 -14.39 14.28 23.05
CA LEU A 609 -13.41 14.76 22.06
C LEU A 609 -13.27 16.28 22.23
N GLN A 610 -12.06 16.74 22.58
CA GLN A 610 -11.74 18.15 22.73
C GLN A 610 -10.44 18.45 21.96
N ILE A 611 -10.48 19.39 21.04
CA ILE A 611 -9.34 19.81 20.23
C ILE A 611 -9.29 21.33 20.27
N ARG A 612 -8.14 21.90 20.64
CA ARG A 612 -7.87 23.34 20.59
C ARG A 612 -6.95 23.67 19.43
N ASP A 613 -7.29 24.71 18.70
CA ASP A 613 -6.55 25.17 17.51
C ASP A 613 -6.22 24.05 16.54
N GLY A 614 -7.17 23.15 16.31
CA GLY A 614 -7.01 22.06 15.36
C GLY A 614 -6.76 22.56 13.95
N ARG A 615 -5.85 21.89 13.22
CA ARG A 615 -5.49 22.19 11.83
C ARG A 615 -5.69 20.97 10.95
N HIS A 616 -5.92 21.18 9.67
CA HIS A 616 -6.10 20.07 8.73
C HIS A 616 -4.72 19.54 8.28
N PRO A 617 -4.33 18.28 8.61
CA PRO A 617 -2.97 17.78 8.44
C PRO A 617 -2.46 17.79 7.00
N VAL A 618 -3.36 17.74 6.02
CA VAL A 618 -3.00 17.76 4.59
C VAL A 618 -2.98 19.20 4.07
N LEU A 619 -4.06 19.96 4.31
CA LEU A 619 -4.21 21.30 3.74
C LEU A 619 -3.18 22.27 4.29
N GLU A 620 -2.83 22.20 5.59
CA GLU A 620 -1.81 23.08 6.15
C GLU A 620 -0.43 22.94 5.47
N GLN A 621 -0.16 21.77 4.89
CA GLN A 621 1.09 21.51 4.15
C GLN A 621 0.99 21.82 2.65
N CYS A 622 -0.23 21.91 2.11
CA CYS A 622 -0.45 22.22 0.68
C CYS A 622 -0.59 23.73 0.43
N LEU A 623 -0.98 24.52 1.43
CA LEU A 623 -1.11 25.98 1.31
C LEU A 623 0.28 26.62 1.26
N GLN A 624 0.57 27.36 0.18
CA GLN A 624 1.86 28.03 -0.04
C GLN A 624 1.82 29.49 0.40
N ASP A 625 0.71 30.20 0.14
CA ASP A 625 0.60 31.64 0.31
C ASP A 625 -0.27 32.09 1.50
N GLU A 626 -1.09 31.18 2.05
CA GLU A 626 -1.99 31.46 3.17
C GLU A 626 -1.71 30.54 4.35
N ARG A 627 -1.81 31.06 5.58
CA ARG A 627 -1.77 30.21 6.77
C ARG A 627 -3.12 29.55 7.00
N PHE A 628 -3.14 28.29 7.35
CA PHE A 628 -4.35 27.58 7.76
C PHE A 628 -4.96 28.24 9.01
N VAL A 629 -6.27 28.44 9.02
CA VAL A 629 -7.01 29.01 10.17
C VAL A 629 -7.39 27.85 11.11
N PRO A 630 -6.80 27.81 12.34
CA PRO A 630 -7.11 26.75 13.29
C PRO A 630 -8.51 26.89 13.88
N ASN A 631 -9.12 25.76 14.26
CA ASN A 631 -10.47 25.73 14.84
C ASN A 631 -10.53 24.80 16.06
N ASP A 632 -11.39 25.19 17.02
CA ASP A 632 -11.68 24.43 18.22
C ASP A 632 -12.82 23.41 17.96
N THR A 633 -12.79 22.30 18.68
CA THR A 633 -13.84 21.28 18.61
C THR A 633 -14.11 20.72 20.01
N GLY A 634 -15.38 20.57 20.35
CA GLY A 634 -15.81 19.88 21.59
C GLY A 634 -17.02 18.98 21.28
N LEU A 635 -16.92 17.69 21.55
CA LEU A 635 -18.01 16.71 21.39
C LEU A 635 -18.00 15.73 22.57
N ALA A 636 -19.18 15.31 23.03
CA ALA A 636 -19.37 14.26 24.06
C ALA A 636 -20.37 13.21 23.58
N SER A 637 -20.26 11.98 24.03
CA SER A 637 -21.27 10.95 23.77
C SER A 637 -22.42 11.03 24.77
N SER A 638 -23.56 10.41 24.45
CA SER A 638 -24.72 10.36 25.35
C SER A 638 -24.46 9.58 26.63
N THR A 639 -23.47 8.70 26.64
CA THR A 639 -23.08 7.83 27.77
C THR A 639 -21.99 8.40 28.66
N GLY A 640 -21.29 9.47 28.21
CA GLY A 640 -20.26 10.14 28.99
C GLY A 640 -20.90 11.01 30.09
N GLY A 641 -20.70 10.66 31.35
CA GLY A 641 -20.98 11.54 32.50
C GLY A 641 -20.22 12.86 32.35
N ALA A 642 -20.70 13.92 33.01
CA ALA A 642 -20.00 15.21 33.05
C ALA A 642 -18.51 14.96 33.42
N PRO A 643 -17.55 15.68 32.81
CA PRO A 643 -16.12 15.49 33.10
C PRO A 643 -15.92 15.55 34.61
N SER A 644 -15.25 14.53 35.16
CA SER A 644 -14.96 14.50 36.59
C SER A 644 -14.13 15.75 36.91
N THR A 645 -14.47 16.44 38.02
CA THR A 645 -13.82 17.64 38.51
C THR A 645 -12.31 17.49 38.75
N ALA A 646 -11.74 16.32 38.55
CA ALA A 646 -10.31 16.03 38.61
C ALA A 646 -9.51 16.53 37.39
N SER A 647 -10.12 16.74 36.22
CA SER A 647 -9.45 17.29 35.02
C SER A 647 -9.33 18.83 35.04
N ALA A 648 -9.96 19.49 35.96
CA ALA A 648 -9.98 20.96 36.05
C ALA A 648 -8.79 21.57 36.79
N ARG A 649 -7.79 20.80 37.21
CA ARG A 649 -6.66 21.29 38.02
C ARG A 649 -5.31 20.95 37.44
N ILE A 650 -4.99 21.47 36.25
CA ILE A 650 -3.57 21.60 35.82
C ILE A 650 -3.46 22.86 34.98
N GLY A 651 -2.76 23.88 35.53
CA GLY A 651 -2.21 25.01 34.84
C GLY A 651 -3.16 26.23 34.66
N SER A 652 -3.52 26.90 35.75
CA SER A 652 -4.18 28.23 35.69
C SER A 652 -3.14 29.36 35.69
N ASP A 653 -2.87 29.93 34.52
CA ASP A 653 -2.28 31.28 34.43
C ASP A 653 -3.46 32.26 34.35
N PRO A 654 -3.61 33.24 35.29
CA PRO A 654 -4.87 33.99 35.44
C PRO A 654 -5.07 35.13 34.43
N LYS A 655 -4.42 35.11 33.28
CA LYS A 655 -4.49 36.23 32.29
C LYS A 655 -5.34 35.98 31.04
N HIS A 656 -5.94 34.82 30.86
CA HIS A 656 -6.95 34.62 29.81
C HIS A 656 -8.29 34.30 30.44
N ALA A 657 -9.21 35.29 30.39
CA ALA A 657 -10.59 35.17 30.85
C ALA A 657 -11.25 33.98 30.13
N GLU A 658 -11.58 32.94 30.88
CA GLU A 658 -12.34 31.79 30.46
C GLU A 658 -13.70 32.21 29.91
N THR A 659 -13.91 32.00 28.62
CA THR A 659 -15.27 31.81 28.13
C THR A 659 -15.67 30.42 28.63
N VAL A 660 -16.54 30.36 29.62
CA VAL A 660 -17.10 29.08 30.14
C VAL A 660 -17.87 28.44 28.98
N LEU A 661 -17.20 27.58 28.23
CA LEU A 661 -17.87 26.70 27.27
C LEU A 661 -18.76 25.78 28.11
N GLY A 662 -20.08 25.87 27.95
CA GLY A 662 -21.04 24.93 28.54
C GLY A 662 -20.70 23.48 28.11
N ALA A 663 -21.33 22.48 28.75
CA ALA A 663 -21.06 21.09 28.44
C ALA A 663 -20.99 20.82 26.92
N PRO A 664 -19.98 20.07 26.43
CA PRO A 664 -19.81 19.81 25.00
C PRO A 664 -21.02 19.06 24.43
N PRO A 665 -21.50 19.43 23.21
CA PRO A 665 -22.65 18.77 22.58
C PRO A 665 -22.31 17.36 22.11
N GLN A 666 -23.34 16.55 21.92
CA GLN A 666 -23.26 15.28 21.19
C GLN A 666 -23.20 15.54 19.69
N ILE A 667 -24.06 16.45 19.21
CA ILE A 667 -24.17 16.82 17.79
C ILE A 667 -23.81 18.29 17.62
N ALA A 668 -22.84 18.58 16.76
CA ALA A 668 -22.51 19.89 16.29
C ALA A 668 -23.13 20.08 14.88
N LEU A 669 -24.17 20.90 14.78
CA LEU A 669 -24.79 21.29 13.52
C LEU A 669 -24.09 22.53 12.99
N ILE A 670 -23.47 22.42 11.79
CA ILE A 670 -22.59 23.45 11.25
C ILE A 670 -23.22 24.02 9.98
N THR A 671 -23.65 25.31 10.08
CA THR A 671 -24.23 26.03 8.96
C THR A 671 -23.24 27.04 8.36
N GLY A 672 -23.55 27.56 7.21
CA GLY A 672 -22.75 28.60 6.53
C GLY A 672 -22.64 28.37 5.03
N PRO A 673 -22.07 29.35 4.31
CA PRO A 673 -22.00 29.31 2.85
C PRO A 673 -21.10 28.17 2.34
N ASN A 674 -21.33 27.77 1.09
CA ASN A 674 -20.44 26.87 0.41
C ASN A 674 -19.08 27.57 0.19
N MET A 675 -17.98 26.81 0.17
CA MET A 675 -16.59 27.28 0.12
C MET A 675 -16.07 27.98 1.40
N ALA A 676 -16.90 28.14 2.45
CA ALA A 676 -16.47 28.76 3.70
C ALA A 676 -15.58 27.86 4.57
N GLY A 677 -15.47 26.56 4.28
CA GLY A 677 -14.59 25.62 4.99
C GLY A 677 -15.31 24.61 5.89
N LYS A 678 -16.66 24.47 5.82
CA LYS A 678 -17.43 23.48 6.60
C LYS A 678 -16.89 22.05 6.42
N SER A 679 -16.82 21.57 5.18
CA SER A 679 -16.35 20.22 4.83
C SER A 679 -14.90 20.00 5.25
N THR A 680 -14.05 21.02 5.14
CA THR A 680 -12.65 20.98 5.61
C THR A 680 -12.58 20.77 7.11
N TYR A 681 -13.39 21.49 7.88
CA TYR A 681 -13.42 21.42 9.34
C TYR A 681 -13.87 20.04 9.84
N ILE A 682 -14.96 19.50 9.31
CA ILE A 682 -15.46 18.18 9.74
C ILE A 682 -14.48 17.04 9.39
N ARG A 683 -13.82 17.11 8.21
CA ARG A 683 -12.76 16.20 7.83
C ARG A 683 -11.54 16.31 8.73
N GLN A 684 -11.13 17.54 9.06
CA GLN A 684 -10.02 17.80 9.99
C GLN A 684 -10.19 17.06 11.31
N VAL A 685 -11.38 17.13 11.92
CA VAL A 685 -11.68 16.47 13.20
C VAL A 685 -11.55 14.94 13.08
N ALA A 686 -12.09 14.36 12.02
CA ALA A 686 -11.97 12.92 11.77
C ALA A 686 -10.50 12.49 11.56
N LEU A 687 -9.71 13.28 10.81
CA LEU A 687 -8.29 12.98 10.56
C LEU A 687 -7.43 13.13 11.82
N ILE A 688 -7.69 14.13 12.66
CA ILE A 688 -7.03 14.30 13.97
C ILE A 688 -7.33 13.10 14.88
N THR A 689 -8.59 12.68 14.96
CA THR A 689 -9.00 11.51 15.73
C THR A 689 -8.30 10.24 15.22
N LEU A 690 -8.26 10.04 13.90
CA LEU A 690 -7.58 8.91 13.29
C LEU A 690 -6.08 8.91 13.59
N LEU A 691 -5.39 10.04 13.46
CA LEU A 691 -3.97 10.16 13.78
C LEU A 691 -3.70 9.81 15.26
N ALA A 692 -4.54 10.29 16.19
CA ALA A 692 -4.42 9.92 17.60
C ALA A 692 -4.51 8.40 17.81
N HIS A 693 -5.44 7.72 17.13
CA HIS A 693 -5.59 6.27 17.18
C HIS A 693 -4.38 5.52 16.56
N THR A 694 -3.61 6.12 15.66
CA THR A 694 -2.37 5.50 15.16
C THR A 694 -1.21 5.58 16.14
N GLY A 695 -1.33 6.40 17.18
CA GLY A 695 -0.25 6.72 18.12
C GLY A 695 0.64 7.88 17.66
N SER A 696 0.23 8.60 16.62
CA SER A 696 0.88 9.83 16.15
C SER A 696 0.54 11.02 17.04
N PHE A 697 1.38 12.06 17.01
CA PHE A 697 1.02 13.39 17.42
C PHE A 697 0.07 14.02 16.41
N VAL A 698 -0.68 15.06 16.82
CA VAL A 698 -1.78 15.63 16.05
C VAL A 698 -1.61 17.13 15.81
N PRO A 699 -2.11 17.68 14.69
CA PRO A 699 -2.02 19.10 14.35
C PRO A 699 -3.00 19.95 15.18
N ALA A 700 -2.64 20.17 16.44
CA ALA A 700 -3.39 20.99 17.39
C ALA A 700 -2.43 21.61 18.42
N THR A 701 -2.91 22.58 19.21
CA THR A 701 -2.18 23.07 20.39
C THR A 701 -2.41 22.15 21.59
N GLU A 702 -3.63 21.62 21.71
CA GLU A 702 -4.01 20.66 22.74
C GLU A 702 -5.10 19.72 22.19
N ALA A 703 -5.05 18.43 22.52
CA ALA A 703 -6.06 17.47 22.10
C ALA A 703 -6.31 16.42 23.19
N HIS A 704 -7.58 16.23 23.55
CA HIS A 704 -8.08 15.14 24.36
C HIS A 704 -9.01 14.30 23.50
N ILE A 705 -8.66 13.06 23.26
CA ILE A 705 -9.35 12.17 22.33
C ILE A 705 -9.86 10.94 23.08
N ASP A 706 -11.17 10.83 23.18
CA ASP A 706 -11.84 9.63 23.61
C ASP A 706 -11.79 8.57 22.49
N LEU A 707 -11.49 7.32 22.84
CA LEU A 707 -11.46 6.24 21.88
C LEU A 707 -12.81 6.08 21.20
N VAL A 708 -12.78 6.04 19.88
CA VAL A 708 -13.93 5.71 19.05
C VAL A 708 -13.79 4.32 18.47
N ASP A 709 -14.90 3.60 18.37
CA ASP A 709 -14.94 2.25 17.81
C ASP A 709 -14.98 2.28 16.28
N ARG A 710 -15.54 3.38 15.71
CA ARG A 710 -15.72 3.53 14.27
C ARG A 710 -15.81 4.99 13.87
N ILE A 711 -15.24 5.32 12.72
CA ILE A 711 -15.45 6.60 12.06
C ILE A 711 -16.29 6.35 10.82
N PHE A 712 -17.43 7.04 10.73
CA PHE A 712 -18.28 7.06 9.55
C PHE A 712 -18.22 8.41 8.87
N THR A 713 -18.21 8.40 7.56
CA THR A 713 -18.28 9.61 6.76
C THR A 713 -19.30 9.52 5.64
N ARG A 714 -20.08 10.57 5.48
CA ARG A 714 -20.85 10.83 4.29
C ARG A 714 -20.50 12.24 3.79
N ILE A 715 -19.62 12.32 2.78
CA ILE A 715 -19.06 13.59 2.30
C ILE A 715 -19.12 13.58 0.77
N GLY A 716 -19.87 14.52 0.18
CA GLY A 716 -19.99 14.80 -1.24
C GLY A 716 -20.25 13.56 -2.14
N ALA A 717 -21.20 13.59 -3.03
CA ALA A 717 -21.41 12.56 -4.02
C ALA A 717 -20.43 12.75 -5.18
N SER A 718 -19.53 11.78 -5.41
CA SER A 718 -18.99 11.59 -6.77
C SER A 718 -19.96 10.71 -7.52
N ASP A 719 -20.39 11.14 -8.71
CA ASP A 719 -21.21 10.31 -9.62
C ASP A 719 -20.47 8.99 -9.87
N ASP A 720 -21.00 7.89 -9.36
CA ASP A 720 -20.55 6.56 -9.76
C ASP A 720 -21.37 6.09 -10.97
N LEU A 721 -21.10 6.74 -12.10
CA LEU A 721 -21.72 6.40 -13.39
C LEU A 721 -21.47 4.95 -13.80
N SER A 722 -20.42 4.30 -13.23
CA SER A 722 -20.05 2.93 -13.55
C SER A 722 -21.05 1.90 -13.01
N ARG A 723 -21.77 2.22 -11.91
CA ARG A 723 -22.78 1.34 -11.29
C ARG A 723 -24.21 1.69 -11.66
N GLY A 724 -24.45 2.74 -12.46
CA GLY A 724 -25.77 3.15 -12.89
C GLY A 724 -26.72 3.60 -11.76
N GLN A 725 -26.19 3.91 -10.59
CA GLN A 725 -26.94 4.37 -9.42
C GLN A 725 -27.03 5.89 -9.40
N SER A 726 -28.21 6.44 -9.08
CA SER A 726 -28.34 7.87 -8.88
C SER A 726 -27.55 8.32 -7.63
N THR A 727 -27.00 9.54 -7.66
CA THR A 727 -26.29 10.15 -6.52
C THR A 727 -27.11 10.09 -5.24
N PHE A 728 -28.41 10.29 -5.32
CA PHE A 728 -29.31 10.18 -4.17
C PHE A 728 -29.40 8.76 -3.60
N MET A 729 -29.43 7.71 -4.46
CA MET A 729 -29.46 6.32 -3.99
C MET A 729 -28.17 5.93 -3.29
N VAL A 730 -27.00 6.36 -3.81
CA VAL A 730 -25.70 6.18 -3.16
C VAL A 730 -25.69 6.86 -1.80
N GLU A 731 -26.14 8.11 -1.75
CA GLU A 731 -26.26 8.88 -0.50
C GLU A 731 -27.12 8.18 0.54
N MET A 732 -28.28 7.67 0.15
CA MET A 732 -29.18 6.96 1.07
C MET A 732 -28.62 5.62 1.52
N THR A 733 -27.92 4.89 0.66
CA THR A 733 -27.25 3.63 1.03
C THR A 733 -26.13 3.85 2.05
N GLU A 734 -25.29 4.88 1.85
CA GLU A 734 -24.23 5.24 2.81
C GLU A 734 -24.84 5.70 4.14
N THR A 735 -25.88 6.52 4.11
CA THR A 735 -26.61 6.97 5.30
C THR A 735 -27.25 5.80 6.05
N ALA A 736 -27.88 4.86 5.33
CA ALA A 736 -28.45 3.66 5.94
C ALA A 736 -27.38 2.79 6.62
N ASN A 737 -26.20 2.65 5.99
CA ASN A 737 -25.07 1.95 6.61
C ASN A 737 -24.65 2.61 7.93
N ILE A 738 -24.60 3.94 7.98
CA ILE A 738 -24.31 4.69 9.20
C ILE A 738 -25.36 4.43 10.29
N LEU A 739 -26.64 4.66 9.97
CA LEU A 739 -27.73 4.57 10.94
C LEU A 739 -27.91 3.15 11.54
N ASN A 740 -27.62 2.09 10.74
CA ASN A 740 -27.75 0.70 11.18
C ASN A 740 -26.55 0.17 11.95
N ASN A 741 -25.37 0.78 11.82
CA ASN A 741 -24.12 0.23 12.37
C ASN A 741 -23.41 1.16 13.38
N ALA A 742 -23.85 2.41 13.53
CA ALA A 742 -23.25 3.34 14.48
C ALA A 742 -23.62 2.97 15.94
N THR A 743 -22.67 3.20 16.83
CA THR A 743 -22.79 3.00 18.27
C THR A 743 -22.63 4.34 19.01
N PRO A 744 -22.93 4.43 20.30
CA PRO A 744 -22.66 5.66 21.08
C PRO A 744 -21.16 6.07 21.08
N ARG A 745 -20.24 5.13 20.82
CA ARG A 745 -18.79 5.39 20.75
C ARG A 745 -18.32 5.82 19.37
N SER A 746 -19.18 5.80 18.35
CA SER A 746 -18.79 6.16 16.99
C SER A 746 -18.60 7.68 16.83
N LEU A 747 -17.77 8.06 15.86
CA LEU A 747 -17.65 9.41 15.32
C LEU A 747 -18.29 9.47 13.94
N ILE A 748 -19.29 10.33 13.77
CA ILE A 748 -20.05 10.45 12.53
C ILE A 748 -19.80 11.82 11.90
N VAL A 749 -19.47 11.85 10.62
CA VAL A 749 -19.21 13.06 9.85
C VAL A 749 -20.15 13.08 8.65
N LEU A 750 -21.11 14.00 8.66
CA LEU A 750 -22.13 14.15 7.62
C LEU A 750 -21.97 15.51 6.93
N ASP A 751 -21.92 15.50 5.59
CA ASP A 751 -21.78 16.70 4.78
C ASP A 751 -22.93 16.78 3.78
N GLU A 752 -23.81 17.76 3.99
CA GLU A 752 -24.86 18.17 3.09
C GLU A 752 -25.80 17.04 2.61
N ILE A 753 -26.41 16.34 3.57
CA ILE A 753 -27.40 15.29 3.28
C ILE A 753 -28.69 15.89 2.71
N GLY A 754 -29.30 15.20 1.74
CA GLY A 754 -30.60 15.55 1.12
C GLY A 754 -30.48 16.42 -0.15
N ARG A 755 -29.28 16.57 -0.72
CA ARG A 755 -29.08 17.38 -1.94
C ARG A 755 -29.65 16.75 -3.23
N GLY A 756 -29.73 15.41 -3.27
CA GLY A 756 -30.09 14.68 -4.47
C GLY A 756 -31.58 14.58 -4.76
N THR A 757 -32.46 15.28 -3.99
CA THR A 757 -33.91 15.21 -4.10
C THR A 757 -34.56 16.59 -3.95
N SER A 758 -35.89 16.66 -3.86
CA SER A 758 -36.61 17.92 -3.65
C SER A 758 -36.23 18.54 -2.29
N THR A 759 -36.23 19.87 -2.17
CA THR A 759 -35.82 20.58 -0.96
C THR A 759 -36.55 20.10 0.29
N PHE A 760 -37.86 19.90 0.21
CA PHE A 760 -38.66 19.46 1.36
C PHE A 760 -38.43 18.00 1.73
N ASP A 761 -38.23 17.11 0.75
CA ASP A 761 -37.88 15.70 1.02
C ASP A 761 -36.51 15.63 1.66
N GLY A 762 -35.54 16.36 1.11
CA GLY A 762 -34.16 16.41 1.64
C GLY A 762 -34.10 16.94 3.07
N LEU A 763 -34.82 18.05 3.33
CA LEU A 763 -34.93 18.61 4.69
C LEU A 763 -35.59 17.64 5.67
N SER A 764 -36.69 16.98 5.26
CA SER A 764 -37.42 16.03 6.12
C SER A 764 -36.55 14.82 6.49
N LEU A 765 -35.76 14.30 5.53
CA LEU A 765 -34.82 13.24 5.77
C LEU A 765 -33.69 13.68 6.70
N ALA A 766 -33.04 14.81 6.41
CA ALA A 766 -31.97 15.36 7.24
C ALA A 766 -32.42 15.59 8.69
N TRP A 767 -33.64 16.14 8.87
CA TRP A 767 -34.24 16.36 10.18
C TRP A 767 -34.41 15.05 10.95
N SER A 768 -35.04 14.04 10.33
CA SER A 768 -35.31 12.74 10.93
C SER A 768 -34.01 11.98 11.26
N ILE A 769 -32.96 12.12 10.42
CA ILE A 769 -31.64 11.53 10.64
C ILE A 769 -30.99 12.14 11.90
N VAL A 770 -31.04 13.46 12.05
CA VAL A 770 -30.48 14.16 13.24
C VAL A 770 -31.22 13.72 14.49
N GLU A 771 -32.56 13.63 14.47
CA GLU A 771 -33.35 13.14 15.61
C GLU A 771 -33.01 11.69 15.98
N HIS A 772 -32.85 10.83 14.99
CA HIS A 772 -32.48 9.43 15.20
C HIS A 772 -31.08 9.30 15.82
N LEU A 773 -30.10 10.03 15.28
CA LEU A 773 -28.73 10.06 15.81
C LEU A 773 -28.68 10.57 17.24
N HIS A 774 -29.47 11.60 17.56
CA HIS A 774 -29.55 12.16 18.90
C HIS A 774 -30.23 11.23 19.91
N ASN A 775 -31.41 10.67 19.54
CA ASN A 775 -32.29 9.98 20.46
C ASN A 775 -32.01 8.49 20.58
N GLN A 776 -31.58 7.83 19.50
CA GLN A 776 -31.41 6.39 19.43
C GLN A 776 -29.93 5.98 19.42
N VAL A 777 -29.10 6.58 18.61
CA VAL A 777 -27.70 6.16 18.45
C VAL A 777 -26.82 6.75 19.56
N GLY A 778 -26.91 8.02 19.84
CA GLY A 778 -26.08 8.68 20.88
C GLY A 778 -24.63 8.99 20.50
N ALA A 779 -24.24 8.84 19.24
CA ALA A 779 -22.88 9.01 18.73
C ALA A 779 -22.45 10.47 18.63
N LYS A 780 -21.15 10.71 18.75
CA LYS A 780 -20.51 12.01 18.46
C LYS A 780 -20.69 12.33 16.98
N THR A 781 -21.34 13.45 16.65
CA THR A 781 -21.71 13.78 15.27
C THR A 781 -21.35 15.20 14.89
N LEU A 782 -20.67 15.34 13.73
CA LEU A 782 -20.45 16.62 13.03
C LEU A 782 -21.33 16.62 11.78
N PHE A 783 -22.30 17.53 11.72
CA PHE A 783 -23.24 17.62 10.64
C PHE A 783 -23.13 18.99 9.96
N ALA A 784 -22.50 19.05 8.81
CA ALA A 784 -22.46 20.24 7.98
C ALA A 784 -23.69 20.26 7.05
N THR A 785 -24.40 21.39 7.00
CA THR A 785 -25.62 21.53 6.23
C THR A 785 -25.79 22.94 5.66
N HIS A 786 -26.59 23.04 4.64
CA HIS A 786 -27.09 24.30 4.08
C HIS A 786 -28.56 24.56 4.45
N TYR A 787 -29.23 23.60 5.10
CA TYR A 787 -30.60 23.79 5.62
C TYR A 787 -30.56 24.57 6.91
N HIS A 788 -30.98 25.84 6.87
CA HIS A 788 -31.02 26.73 8.06
C HIS A 788 -32.09 26.28 9.04
N GLU A 789 -33.17 25.67 8.55
CA GLU A 789 -34.29 25.17 9.33
C GLU A 789 -33.87 24.14 10.36
N LEU A 790 -32.83 23.36 10.09
CA LEU A 790 -32.30 22.37 11.03
C LEU A 790 -31.76 23.02 12.32
N THR A 791 -31.43 24.32 12.30
CA THR A 791 -30.97 25.04 13.52
C THR A 791 -32.03 25.09 14.62
N GLU A 792 -33.33 24.97 14.27
CA GLU A 792 -34.42 24.91 15.23
C GLU A 792 -34.37 23.65 16.13
N LEU A 793 -33.69 22.57 15.64
CA LEU A 793 -33.52 21.36 16.44
C LEU A 793 -32.78 21.61 17.76
N ALA A 794 -31.88 22.60 17.81
CA ALA A 794 -31.17 22.95 19.04
C ALA A 794 -32.11 23.46 20.16
N LEU A 795 -33.29 23.95 19.82
CA LEU A 795 -34.32 24.33 20.81
C LEU A 795 -35.03 23.13 21.44
N ARG A 796 -35.04 22.00 20.75
CA ARG A 796 -35.76 20.77 21.14
C ARG A 796 -34.86 19.66 21.63
N GLN A 797 -33.59 19.64 21.17
CA GLN A 797 -32.62 18.56 21.45
C GLN A 797 -31.48 19.09 22.35
N PRO A 798 -31.43 18.71 23.64
CA PRO A 798 -30.54 19.35 24.62
C PRO A 798 -29.06 19.11 24.41
N ARG A 799 -28.69 18.05 23.64
CA ARG A 799 -27.31 17.68 23.34
C ARG A 799 -26.88 18.09 21.93
N LEU A 800 -27.66 18.95 21.27
CA LEU A 800 -27.35 19.50 19.97
C LEU A 800 -27.03 20.98 20.12
N LYS A 801 -25.94 21.44 19.50
CA LYS A 801 -25.58 22.84 19.40
C LYS A 801 -25.37 23.28 17.97
N ASN A 802 -25.75 24.50 17.68
CA ASN A 802 -25.54 25.16 16.40
C ASN A 802 -24.19 25.85 16.36
N PHE A 803 -23.51 25.70 15.24
CA PHE A 803 -22.29 26.43 14.90
C PHE A 803 -22.42 27.00 13.49
N ASN A 804 -21.66 28.06 13.21
CA ASN A 804 -21.58 28.61 11.88
C ASN A 804 -20.14 28.97 11.51
N VAL A 805 -19.87 29.12 10.21
CA VAL A 805 -18.60 29.67 9.75
C VAL A 805 -18.66 31.18 9.79
N ALA A 806 -17.77 31.81 10.53
CA ALA A 806 -17.70 33.26 10.67
C ALA A 806 -17.43 33.94 9.32
N VAL A 807 -18.26 34.90 9.00
CA VAL A 807 -18.18 35.70 7.77
C VAL A 807 -18.10 37.18 8.14
N ARG A 808 -17.24 37.92 7.46
CA ARG A 808 -17.15 39.39 7.63
C ARG A 808 -17.55 40.06 6.34
N GLU A 809 -18.56 40.90 6.45
CA GLU A 809 -18.99 41.78 5.37
C GLU A 809 -18.16 43.07 5.37
N TRP A 810 -17.53 43.40 4.25
CA TRP A 810 -16.74 44.61 4.07
C TRP A 810 -17.04 45.24 2.72
N ARG A 811 -17.71 46.43 2.71
CA ARG A 811 -18.00 47.19 1.48
C ARG A 811 -18.59 46.32 0.37
N ASP A 812 -19.67 45.64 0.63
CA ASP A 812 -20.34 44.74 -0.34
C ASP A 812 -19.51 43.49 -0.77
N GLN A 813 -18.37 43.24 -0.14
CA GLN A 813 -17.58 42.03 -0.30
C GLN A 813 -17.66 41.16 0.95
N ILE A 814 -17.66 39.83 0.72
CA ILE A 814 -17.67 38.84 1.80
C ILE A 814 -16.27 38.29 1.94
N VAL A 815 -15.75 38.30 3.15
CA VAL A 815 -14.53 37.66 3.56
C VAL A 815 -14.88 36.49 4.46
N PHE A 816 -14.59 35.25 4.01
CA PHE A 816 -14.72 34.05 4.82
C PHE A 816 -13.57 33.98 5.81
N LEU A 817 -13.87 34.07 7.11
CA LEU A 817 -12.86 34.00 8.15
C LEU A 817 -12.39 32.56 8.42
N ARG A 818 -13.09 31.58 7.89
CA ARG A 818 -12.82 30.14 8.05
C ARG A 818 -12.77 29.69 9.52
N LYS A 819 -13.33 30.48 10.44
CA LYS A 819 -13.43 30.21 11.89
C LYS A 819 -14.84 29.72 12.22
N ILE A 820 -14.93 28.59 12.91
CA ILE A 820 -16.19 28.04 13.42
C ILE A 820 -16.51 28.71 14.72
N VAL A 821 -17.73 29.23 14.84
CA VAL A 821 -18.23 29.94 16.04
C VAL A 821 -19.59 29.39 16.46
N GLU A 822 -19.89 29.41 17.74
CA GLU A 822 -21.18 28.97 18.29
C GLU A 822 -22.30 29.91 17.84
N GLY A 823 -23.45 29.35 17.50
CA GLY A 823 -24.65 30.06 17.04
C GLY A 823 -25.07 29.70 15.62
N GLY A 824 -26.29 30.01 15.25
CA GLY A 824 -26.83 29.88 13.91
C GLY A 824 -26.57 31.14 13.05
N THR A 825 -26.68 31.01 11.74
CA THR A 825 -26.74 32.14 10.80
C THR A 825 -28.00 32.04 9.97
N ASP A 826 -28.76 33.12 9.89
CA ASP A 826 -30.00 33.18 9.14
C ASP A 826 -29.78 33.70 7.70
N LYS A 827 -28.53 34.07 7.35
CA LYS A 827 -28.23 34.66 6.04
C LYS A 827 -27.76 33.65 5.03
N SER A 828 -28.39 33.62 3.87
CA SER A 828 -27.93 32.92 2.70
C SER A 828 -26.89 33.76 1.93
N TYR A 829 -25.75 33.15 1.59
CA TYR A 829 -24.64 33.80 0.86
C TYR A 829 -24.47 33.29 -0.58
N GLY A 830 -25.38 32.44 -1.08
CA GLY A 830 -25.24 31.79 -2.40
C GLY A 830 -25.05 32.81 -3.54
N ILE A 831 -25.79 33.92 -3.55
CA ILE A 831 -25.67 34.97 -4.57
C ILE A 831 -24.31 35.67 -4.53
N HIS A 832 -23.74 35.84 -3.31
CA HIS A 832 -22.41 36.43 -3.18
C HIS A 832 -21.32 35.51 -3.68
N VAL A 833 -21.43 34.18 -3.45
CA VAL A 833 -20.51 33.18 -4.00
C VAL A 833 -20.61 33.14 -5.54
N ALA A 834 -21.83 33.23 -6.10
CA ALA A 834 -22.05 33.32 -7.54
C ALA A 834 -21.35 34.55 -8.15
N ARG A 835 -21.37 35.70 -7.43
CA ARG A 835 -20.60 36.87 -7.84
C ARG A 835 -19.10 36.64 -7.88
N LEU A 836 -18.55 35.98 -6.85
CA LEU A 836 -17.11 35.63 -6.81
C LEU A 836 -16.72 34.66 -7.93
N ALA A 837 -17.64 33.80 -8.34
CA ALA A 837 -17.47 32.89 -9.45
C ALA A 837 -17.59 33.57 -10.85
N GLY A 838 -17.92 34.88 -10.91
CA GLY A 838 -18.00 35.62 -12.17
C GLY A 838 -19.35 35.51 -12.88
N VAL A 839 -20.43 35.13 -12.20
CA VAL A 839 -21.80 35.15 -12.79
C VAL A 839 -22.18 36.60 -13.18
N PRO A 840 -22.80 36.83 -14.36
CA PRO A 840 -23.17 38.14 -14.85
C PRO A 840 -24.01 38.93 -13.84
N LYS A 841 -23.74 40.27 -13.73
CA LYS A 841 -24.36 41.15 -12.73
C LYS A 841 -25.88 41.17 -12.81
N GLU A 842 -26.43 41.15 -14.02
CA GLU A 842 -27.88 41.17 -14.29
C GLU A 842 -28.59 39.95 -13.71
N VAL A 843 -27.92 38.76 -13.82
CA VAL A 843 -28.42 37.51 -13.22
C VAL A 843 -28.40 37.56 -11.71
N LEU A 844 -27.36 38.17 -11.12
CA LEU A 844 -27.21 38.30 -9.68
C LEU A 844 -28.23 39.28 -9.09
N GLU A 845 -28.50 40.41 -9.75
CA GLU A 845 -29.52 41.38 -9.32
C GLU A 845 -30.92 40.74 -9.38
N ARG A 846 -31.22 40.03 -10.46
CA ARG A 846 -32.49 39.31 -10.57
C ARG A 846 -32.65 38.20 -9.52
N ALA A 847 -31.59 37.47 -9.24
CA ALA A 847 -31.59 36.45 -8.19
C ALA A 847 -31.85 37.04 -6.80
N LYS A 848 -31.31 38.23 -6.48
CA LYS A 848 -31.60 38.94 -5.22
C LYS A 848 -33.07 39.31 -5.08
N GLU A 849 -33.69 39.86 -6.15
CA GLU A 849 -35.12 40.17 -6.17
C GLU A 849 -35.98 38.95 -5.91
N ILE A 850 -35.63 37.83 -6.56
CA ILE A 850 -36.38 36.57 -6.40
C ILE A 850 -36.21 36.02 -4.98
N LEU A 851 -35.00 36.09 -4.42
CA LEU A 851 -34.72 35.60 -3.07
C LEU A 851 -35.53 36.32 -2.02
N VAL A 852 -35.56 37.67 -2.07
CA VAL A 852 -36.40 38.50 -1.15
C VAL A 852 -37.88 38.11 -1.23
N ASN A 853 -38.40 37.87 -2.44
CA ASN A 853 -39.80 37.47 -2.61
C ASN A 853 -40.08 36.04 -2.07
N LEU A 854 -39.07 35.14 -2.06
CA LEU A 854 -39.19 33.79 -1.50
C LEU A 854 -39.10 33.81 0.02
N GLU A 855 -38.18 34.61 0.61
CA GLU A 855 -37.99 34.75 2.06
C GLU A 855 -39.18 35.39 2.74
N GLU A 856 -39.85 36.39 2.11
CA GLU A 856 -41.06 37.02 2.63
C GLU A 856 -42.27 36.09 2.67
N SER A 857 -42.25 34.95 1.95
CA SER A 857 -43.36 34.00 1.85
C SER A 857 -43.26 32.79 2.79
N GLU A 858 -42.16 32.60 3.47
CA GLU A 858 -41.92 31.42 4.32
C GLU A 858 -41.86 31.78 5.82
N LEU A 859 -42.79 31.22 6.60
CA LEU A 859 -42.83 31.03 8.05
C LEU A 859 -43.39 32.15 8.96
N THR A 860 -44.46 31.78 9.64
CA THR A 860 -44.85 32.40 10.91
C THR A 860 -44.10 31.76 12.08
N PRO A 861 -43.85 32.47 13.21
CA PRO A 861 -43.20 31.95 14.43
C PRO A 861 -43.88 30.73 15.04
N GLU A 862 -45.06 30.35 14.57
CA GLU A 862 -45.88 29.23 15.07
C GLU A 862 -45.85 27.99 14.13
N GLY A 863 -45.00 27.98 13.10
CA GLY A 863 -44.81 26.82 12.23
C GLY A 863 -45.96 26.49 11.26
N THR A 864 -46.88 27.42 11.05
CA THR A 864 -47.99 27.28 10.10
C THR A 864 -47.75 28.08 8.82
N VAL A 865 -47.96 27.46 7.68
CA VAL A 865 -47.81 28.07 6.36
C VAL A 865 -48.96 29.09 6.18
N ARG A 866 -48.69 30.39 6.15
CA ARG A 866 -49.66 31.40 5.77
C ARG A 866 -49.96 31.30 4.27
N GLN A 867 -51.19 30.93 3.92
CA GLN A 867 -51.71 31.15 2.60
C GLN A 867 -52.05 32.63 2.45
N SER A 868 -51.18 33.42 1.84
CA SER A 868 -51.48 34.83 1.53
C SER A 868 -52.09 34.95 0.12
N PRO A 869 -53.00 35.91 -0.08
CA PRO A 869 -53.60 36.23 -1.41
C PRO A 869 -52.54 36.63 -2.46
N ARG A 870 -51.34 37.06 -2.04
CA ARG A 870 -50.19 37.33 -2.91
C ARG A 870 -49.65 36.09 -3.59
N ARG A 871 -49.76 34.91 -2.99
CA ARG A 871 -49.25 33.64 -3.54
C ARG A 871 -49.91 33.24 -4.88
N GLN A 872 -51.15 33.62 -5.06
CA GLN A 872 -51.82 33.37 -6.35
C GLN A 872 -51.31 34.32 -7.44
N GLN A 873 -51.09 35.59 -7.13
CA GLN A 873 -50.53 36.55 -8.09
C GLN A 873 -49.06 36.29 -8.40
N ASP A 874 -48.28 35.88 -7.43
CA ASP A 874 -46.84 35.58 -7.62
C ASP A 874 -46.63 34.22 -8.34
N ARG A 875 -47.51 33.24 -8.10
CA ARG A 875 -47.56 32.03 -8.90
C ARG A 875 -47.98 32.29 -10.35
N GLU A 876 -48.83 33.23 -10.60
CA GLU A 876 -49.14 33.68 -11.95
C GLU A 876 -48.02 34.47 -12.60
N LYS A 877 -47.27 35.29 -11.84
CA LYS A 877 -46.09 35.98 -12.33
C LYS A 877 -44.93 35.00 -12.58
N LEU A 878 -44.73 33.99 -11.73
CA LEU A 878 -43.74 32.95 -11.93
C LEU A 878 -44.11 32.05 -13.13
N LYS A 879 -45.37 31.77 -13.38
CA LYS A 879 -45.82 31.07 -14.61
C LYS A 879 -45.59 31.93 -15.87
N GLN A 880 -45.68 33.24 -15.78
CA GLN A 880 -45.37 34.15 -16.89
C GLN A 880 -43.85 34.31 -17.13
N LEU A 881 -42.98 33.92 -16.13
CA LEU A 881 -41.54 33.93 -16.21
C LEU A 881 -40.95 32.54 -16.53
N ALA A 882 -41.80 31.51 -16.62
CA ALA A 882 -41.35 30.19 -17.08
C ALA A 882 -40.84 30.31 -18.53
N PRO A 883 -39.71 29.74 -18.89
CA PRO A 883 -39.30 29.70 -20.28
C PRO A 883 -40.36 29.00 -21.10
N PRO A 884 -40.55 29.36 -22.40
CA PRO A 884 -41.48 28.68 -23.24
C PRO A 884 -41.23 27.19 -23.24
N PRO A 885 -42.25 26.34 -23.32
CA PRO A 885 -42.07 24.89 -23.27
C PRO A 885 -41.00 24.50 -24.28
N GLN A 886 -40.01 23.74 -23.85
CA GLN A 886 -39.02 23.18 -24.74
C GLN A 886 -39.75 22.42 -25.81
N MET A 887 -39.53 22.81 -27.08
CA MET A 887 -39.99 22.01 -28.21
C MET A 887 -39.39 20.63 -28.08
N ASP A 888 -40.21 19.59 -28.09
CA ASP A 888 -39.76 18.21 -28.19
C ASP A 888 -38.85 18.05 -29.41
N LEU A 889 -37.59 17.83 -29.15
CA LEU A 889 -36.57 17.59 -30.17
C LEU A 889 -36.67 16.20 -30.79
N PHE A 890 -37.66 15.39 -30.36
CA PHE A 890 -37.94 14.07 -30.91
C PHE A 890 -39.46 13.98 -31.21
N GLY A 891 -39.88 14.58 -32.32
CA GLY A 891 -41.15 14.29 -32.91
C GLY A 891 -41.18 12.83 -33.35
N SER A 892 -42.24 12.12 -32.93
CA SER A 892 -42.65 10.74 -33.25
C SER A 892 -42.34 10.28 -34.63
#